data_449c9ee959816f657fc27da844aaab99
#
_entry.id   449c9ee959816f657fc27da844aaab99
#
_cell.length_a   1.000
_cell.length_b   1.000
_cell.length_c   1.000
_cell.angle_alpha   90.00
_cell.angle_beta   90.00
_cell.angle_gamma   90.00
#
_symmetry.space_group_name_H-M   'P 1'
#
loop_
_entity.id
_entity.type
_entity.pdbx_description
1 polymer ?
#
loop_
_entity_poly.entity_id
_entity_poly.type
_entity_poly.pdbx_seq_one_letter_code
_entity_poly.pdbx_strand_id
1 'polypeptide(L)'
;PPEASRKEHPMNLTVAYEPITELLRNAYAEGRQFLYEYEVYNLLSLSGSETPPKCSFIPRNAKLADEEVMAMPGDKAVLKIVSPTIIHKTEVGGVRIVPKTPDKVRSAVRRMLSEVPERYAEWIERHPSGAPKSYRGLEGAALQNAIASDLKGVLQVQFMPPDSEAFGNELIVGLRRTREFGMVISAGLGGTDTELYAERFRKGQAIVAALTELTDGDAFFELFRKTVSYRKLAGLTRGQRRIVTDDQLIECFESFIRMGNYFSPCNPDAPFIIEELEINPFTFTDYLMVPLDGMCRFSTPGERATPRPIQKIANLLHPKSIGIIGVSSKRRNFGRIILENIIDSGFDRDKLVIIRDGENDASGVRCAPNLRALPEPLDLFIVAIGAEQVPPLVDEIIESSAAHSVMLIPGGLGETEESREMSERMIARITEAHKNLAAGGDGGPAFLGANCMGVISRPGKFDTWFIPAAKMPDYKQYPRRRTAIVSQSGAFLLNRFSQTPEMSPSYLISMGNQTDLTLGDMMRHFMDSQEVDVIAVYAEGFKDLDGLQFAEAVREAIRRDKQVIFYKAGRTPEGKTATSGHTASLAGDYMVCETCIRQAGAIMARNFTEFQDLILLAETFTNATIRGKRLGAVSGAGFEAVGMADSLQSDEYSMALGTYSETTRL
;
A
#
# COMPACT_ATOMS: atom_id res chain seq x y z
N PRO A 1 5.90 13.17 -20.72
CA PRO A 1 5.64 14.52 -20.27
C PRO A 1 6.89 15.34 -20.52
N PRO A 2 6.78 16.58 -21.06
CA PRO A 2 7.94 17.44 -21.16
C PRO A 2 8.43 17.74 -19.75
N GLU A 3 9.73 17.71 -19.55
CA GLU A 3 10.41 18.30 -18.41
C GLU A 3 9.97 19.76 -18.33
N ALA A 4 8.95 20.02 -17.52
CA ALA A 4 8.67 21.35 -17.06
C ALA A 4 9.89 21.75 -16.24
N SER A 5 10.59 22.79 -16.69
CA SER A 5 11.72 23.40 -16.01
C SER A 5 11.36 23.54 -14.52
N ARG A 6 12.00 22.74 -13.68
CA ARG A 6 11.99 22.91 -12.23
C ARG A 6 12.48 24.31 -11.97
N LYS A 7 11.61 25.22 -11.62
CA LYS A 7 12.00 26.40 -10.86
C LYS A 7 12.37 25.85 -9.48
N GLU A 8 13.66 25.64 -9.27
CA GLU A 8 14.19 25.47 -7.93
C GLU A 8 13.92 26.79 -7.17
N HIS A 9 12.76 26.88 -6.53
CA HIS A 9 12.64 27.75 -5.38
C HIS A 9 13.35 27.03 -4.24
N PRO A 10 14.47 27.57 -3.75
CA PRO A 10 15.11 26.99 -2.58
C PRO A 10 14.14 27.21 -1.40
N MET A 11 13.29 26.21 -1.12
CA MET A 11 12.53 26.21 0.11
C MET A 11 13.52 26.16 1.28
N ASN A 12 13.50 27.19 2.11
CA ASN A 12 14.35 27.28 3.31
C ASN A 12 13.73 26.48 4.48
N LEU A 13 13.04 25.37 4.14
CA LEU A 13 12.38 24.50 5.10
C LEU A 13 13.41 23.61 5.79
N THR A 14 13.56 23.77 7.10
CA THR A 14 14.43 22.94 7.93
C THR A 14 13.63 22.21 8.98
N VAL A 15 13.51 20.89 8.85
CA VAL A 15 12.91 20.02 9.88
C VAL A 15 13.95 19.71 10.95
N ALA A 16 13.62 19.99 12.20
CA ALA A 16 14.52 19.75 13.34
C ALA A 16 14.39 18.29 13.84
N TYR A 17 14.95 17.33 13.12
CA TYR A 17 14.77 15.90 13.39
C TYR A 17 15.22 15.47 14.78
N GLU A 18 16.36 15.94 15.28
CA GLU A 18 16.85 15.54 16.58
C GLU A 18 15.99 16.07 17.74
N PRO A 19 15.53 17.34 17.76
CA PRO A 19 14.55 17.81 18.71
C PRO A 19 13.21 17.04 18.66
N ILE A 20 12.73 16.66 17.49
CA ILE A 20 11.53 15.81 17.35
C ILE A 20 11.80 14.42 17.94
N THR A 21 12.96 13.85 17.64
CA THR A 21 13.37 12.55 18.23
C THR A 21 13.42 12.60 19.76
N GLU A 22 13.94 13.68 20.33
CA GLU A 22 13.97 13.87 21.78
C GLU A 22 12.56 14.00 22.38
N LEU A 23 11.66 14.68 21.68
CA LEU A 23 10.25 14.76 22.07
C LEU A 23 9.59 13.37 22.14
N LEU A 24 9.81 12.55 21.12
CA LEU A 24 9.29 11.17 21.08
C LEU A 24 9.95 10.29 22.15
N ARG A 25 11.25 10.45 22.38
CA ARG A 25 12.02 9.72 23.42
C ARG A 25 11.50 10.02 24.81
N ASN A 26 11.19 11.29 25.11
CA ASN A 26 10.63 11.69 26.41
C ASN A 26 9.25 11.06 26.63
N ALA A 27 8.37 11.09 25.63
CA ALA A 27 7.07 10.44 25.72
C ALA A 27 7.21 8.91 25.90
N TYR A 28 8.15 8.28 25.18
CA TYR A 28 8.42 6.85 25.32
C TYR A 28 8.97 6.48 26.70
N ALA A 29 9.84 7.30 27.29
CA ALA A 29 10.35 7.11 28.64
C ALA A 29 9.26 7.18 29.72
N GLU A 30 8.16 7.91 29.46
CA GLU A 30 6.95 7.92 30.28
C GLU A 30 6.00 6.72 30.02
N GLY A 31 6.38 5.77 29.17
CA GLY A 31 5.56 4.61 28.79
C GLY A 31 4.47 4.92 27.77
N ARG A 32 4.57 6.04 27.06
CA ARG A 32 3.60 6.45 26.04
C ARG A 32 4.13 6.18 24.63
N GLN A 33 3.25 5.79 23.75
CA GLN A 33 3.48 5.69 22.30
C GLN A 33 2.59 6.68 21.52
N PHE A 34 2.30 7.79 22.14
CA PHE A 34 1.54 8.90 21.57
C PHE A 34 2.00 10.21 22.20
N LEU A 35 1.76 11.31 21.50
CA LEU A 35 1.97 12.66 22.00
C LEU A 35 0.64 13.28 22.44
N TYR A 36 0.67 14.05 23.52
CA TYR A 36 -0.44 14.93 23.86
C TYR A 36 -0.51 16.10 22.88
N GLU A 37 -1.66 16.76 22.77
CA GLU A 37 -1.89 17.82 21.80
C GLU A 37 -0.85 18.97 21.88
N TYR A 38 -0.44 19.38 23.07
CA TYR A 38 0.60 20.42 23.23
C TYR A 38 1.98 19.94 22.77
N GLU A 39 2.26 18.65 22.85
CA GLU A 39 3.48 18.04 22.31
C GLU A 39 3.40 17.94 20.77
N VAL A 40 2.21 17.71 20.21
CA VAL A 40 1.99 17.77 18.75
C VAL A 40 2.21 19.20 18.24
N TYR A 41 1.74 20.22 18.95
CA TYR A 41 2.04 21.61 18.59
C TYR A 41 3.55 21.90 18.61
N ASN A 42 4.27 21.37 19.59
CA ASN A 42 5.73 21.47 19.61
C ASN A 42 6.38 20.74 18.42
N LEU A 43 5.92 19.54 18.09
CA LEU A 43 6.37 18.80 16.91
C LEU A 43 6.18 19.63 15.63
N LEU A 44 5.00 20.25 15.45
CA LEU A 44 4.72 21.09 14.29
C LEU A 44 5.61 22.35 14.23
N SER A 45 5.89 23.00 15.38
CA SER A 45 6.88 24.09 15.41
C SER A 45 8.27 23.65 14.96
N LEU A 46 8.65 22.41 15.29
CA LEU A 46 9.93 21.81 14.91
C LEU A 46 9.96 21.30 13.46
N SER A 47 8.79 21.17 12.83
CA SER A 47 8.68 20.79 11.41
C SER A 47 9.14 21.89 10.45
N GLY A 48 9.22 23.13 10.94
CA GLY A 48 9.76 24.28 10.22
C GLY A 48 8.77 25.02 9.31
N SER A 49 7.55 24.51 9.11
CA SER A 49 6.54 25.14 8.26
C SER A 49 5.37 25.75 9.05
N GLU A 50 5.12 25.28 10.27
CA GLU A 50 3.90 25.61 10.99
C GLU A 50 4.15 26.49 12.20
N THR A 51 3.21 27.40 12.45
CA THR A 51 3.21 28.25 13.66
C THR A 51 1.96 27.91 14.49
N PRO A 52 2.05 26.93 15.39
CA PRO A 52 0.94 26.57 16.26
C PRO A 52 0.51 27.72 17.17
N PRO A 53 -0.76 27.72 17.65
CA PRO A 53 -1.23 28.71 18.61
C PRO A 53 -0.45 28.56 19.92
N LYS A 54 -0.23 29.66 20.63
CA LYS A 54 0.36 29.59 21.97
C LYS A 54 -0.53 28.75 22.87
N CYS A 55 0.09 27.88 23.66
CA CYS A 55 -0.62 27.02 24.60
C CYS A 55 0.12 26.90 25.93
N SER A 56 -0.63 26.56 26.98
CA SER A 56 -0.10 26.28 28.31
C SER A 56 -0.85 25.10 28.92
N PHE A 57 -0.13 24.10 29.38
CA PHE A 57 -0.73 22.95 30.04
C PHE A 57 -0.97 23.23 31.52
N ILE A 58 -2.20 23.08 31.99
CA ILE A 58 -2.64 23.22 33.37
C ILE A 58 -2.84 21.82 33.94
N PRO A 59 -1.92 21.32 34.78
CA PRO A 59 -2.08 20.03 35.46
C PRO A 59 -3.36 19.99 36.30
N ARG A 60 -3.96 18.80 36.46
CA ARG A 60 -5.23 18.58 37.16
C ARG A 60 -5.27 19.21 38.57
N ASN A 61 -4.16 19.19 39.30
CA ASN A 61 -4.07 19.64 40.68
C ASN A 61 -3.36 21.01 40.83
N ALA A 62 -3.07 21.69 39.71
CA ALA A 62 -2.37 22.97 39.76
C ALA A 62 -3.27 24.10 40.25
N LYS A 63 -2.70 25.03 41.03
CA LYS A 63 -3.31 26.32 41.31
C LYS A 63 -2.89 27.28 40.18
N LEU A 64 -3.78 27.59 39.31
CA LEU A 64 -3.56 28.49 38.18
C LEU A 64 -3.43 29.94 38.66
N ALA A 65 -2.27 30.55 38.47
CA ALA A 65 -2.02 31.95 38.81
C ALA A 65 -2.68 32.91 37.80
N ASP A 66 -2.99 34.14 38.24
CA ASP A 66 -3.61 35.14 37.38
C ASP A 66 -2.68 35.52 36.20
N GLU A 67 -1.39 35.65 36.49
CA GLU A 67 -0.36 35.97 35.53
C GLU A 67 -0.28 34.93 34.40
N GLU A 68 -0.40 33.64 34.76
CA GLU A 68 -0.37 32.53 33.78
C GLU A 68 -1.56 32.59 32.83
N VAL A 69 -2.75 32.85 33.36
CA VAL A 69 -3.95 33.03 32.52
C VAL A 69 -3.80 34.23 31.56
N MET A 70 -3.30 35.36 32.12
CA MET A 70 -3.20 36.58 31.36
C MET A 70 -2.04 36.62 30.36
N ALA A 71 -1.03 35.75 30.50
CA ALA A 71 0.09 35.65 29.58
C ALA A 71 -0.34 35.17 28.18
N MET A 72 -1.48 34.47 28.07
CA MET A 72 -2.04 34.03 26.79
C MET A 72 -2.51 35.24 25.96
N PRO A 73 -2.17 35.33 24.67
CA PRO A 73 -2.68 36.41 23.80
C PRO A 73 -4.20 36.36 23.59
N GLY A 74 -4.79 37.53 23.23
CA GLY A 74 -6.22 37.68 22.89
C GLY A 74 -7.15 37.83 24.08
N ASP A 75 -8.46 38.00 23.83
CA ASP A 75 -9.52 38.23 24.83
C ASP A 75 -10.28 36.95 25.23
N LYS A 76 -10.09 35.89 24.48
CA LYS A 76 -10.67 34.57 24.71
C LYS A 76 -9.56 33.51 24.85
N ALA A 77 -9.85 32.44 25.55
CA ALA A 77 -9.02 31.25 25.62
C ALA A 77 -9.84 30.01 25.22
N VAL A 78 -9.21 29.09 24.52
CA VAL A 78 -9.76 27.76 24.28
C VAL A 78 -9.20 26.82 25.35
N LEU A 79 -10.08 26.12 26.04
CA LEU A 79 -9.72 25.12 27.05
C LEU A 79 -10.02 23.74 26.49
N LYS A 80 -9.05 22.85 26.53
CA LYS A 80 -9.17 21.48 26.03
C LYS A 80 -8.74 20.48 27.07
N ILE A 81 -9.54 19.43 27.26
CA ILE A 81 -9.17 18.35 28.18
C ILE A 81 -7.93 17.58 27.63
N VAL A 82 -7.02 17.22 28.52
CA VAL A 82 -5.85 16.39 28.20
C VAL A 82 -6.04 15.01 28.81
N SER A 83 -6.19 14.02 27.96
CA SER A 83 -6.43 12.62 28.34
C SER A 83 -5.79 11.69 27.29
N PRO A 84 -5.26 10.53 27.71
CA PRO A 84 -4.75 9.51 26.78
C PRO A 84 -5.86 8.78 26.00
N THR A 85 -7.11 8.89 26.45
CA THR A 85 -8.22 8.03 25.97
C THR A 85 -9.36 8.81 25.33
N ILE A 86 -9.53 10.10 25.64
CA ILE A 86 -10.62 10.93 25.10
C ILE A 86 -10.17 11.57 23.79
N ILE A 87 -10.58 10.97 22.67
CA ILE A 87 -10.26 11.47 21.31
C ILE A 87 -11.31 12.51 20.88
N HIS A 88 -12.60 12.19 21.02
CA HIS A 88 -13.73 13.06 20.63
C HIS A 88 -14.06 14.09 21.73
N LYS A 89 -13.13 15.01 21.99
CA LYS A 89 -13.20 15.97 23.08
C LYS A 89 -14.45 16.86 23.02
N THR A 90 -14.84 17.31 21.83
CA THR A 90 -15.96 18.22 21.59
C THR A 90 -17.30 17.60 22.01
N GLU A 91 -17.55 16.36 21.67
CA GLU A 91 -18.81 15.64 21.94
C GLU A 91 -19.10 15.49 23.44
N VAL A 92 -18.04 15.41 24.25
CA VAL A 92 -18.15 15.25 25.71
C VAL A 92 -17.94 16.54 26.49
N GLY A 93 -17.94 17.69 25.80
CA GLY A 93 -17.72 19.00 26.43
C GLY A 93 -16.28 19.21 26.90
N GLY A 94 -15.33 18.48 26.32
CA GLY A 94 -13.90 18.58 26.59
C GLY A 94 -13.20 19.74 25.84
N VAL A 95 -13.94 20.54 25.06
CA VAL A 95 -13.47 21.79 24.46
C VAL A 95 -14.41 22.92 24.86
N ARG A 96 -13.86 24.05 25.35
CA ARG A 96 -14.65 25.22 25.74
C ARG A 96 -13.91 26.51 25.36
N ILE A 97 -14.64 27.46 24.79
CA ILE A 97 -14.16 28.83 24.54
C ILE A 97 -14.71 29.72 25.64
N VAL A 98 -13.83 30.41 26.34
CA VAL A 98 -14.19 31.26 27.47
C VAL A 98 -13.53 32.65 27.38
N PRO A 99 -14.13 33.73 27.94
CA PRO A 99 -13.41 34.98 28.14
C PRO A 99 -12.14 34.73 28.95
N LYS A 100 -11.03 35.33 28.54
CA LYS A 100 -9.71 35.17 29.18
C LYS A 100 -9.63 36.05 30.45
N THR A 101 -10.44 35.71 31.45
CA THR A 101 -10.32 36.26 32.79
C THR A 101 -10.02 35.12 33.77
N PRO A 102 -9.15 35.34 34.81
CA PRO A 102 -8.74 34.29 35.73
C PRO A 102 -9.90 33.52 36.35
N ASP A 103 -10.96 34.20 36.78
CA ASP A 103 -12.13 33.58 37.41
C ASP A 103 -12.92 32.70 36.43
N LYS A 104 -13.11 33.14 35.17
CA LYS A 104 -13.84 32.37 34.14
C LYS A 104 -13.05 31.14 33.74
N VAL A 105 -11.73 31.29 33.54
CA VAL A 105 -10.85 30.17 33.18
C VAL A 105 -10.81 29.17 34.31
N ARG A 106 -10.56 29.57 35.53
CA ARG A 106 -10.54 28.66 36.72
C ARG A 106 -11.89 27.94 36.91
N SER A 107 -13.00 28.65 36.75
CA SER A 107 -14.32 28.05 36.85
C SER A 107 -14.56 27.02 35.74
N ALA A 108 -14.19 27.32 34.50
CA ALA A 108 -14.33 26.42 33.40
C ALA A 108 -13.45 25.17 33.55
N VAL A 109 -12.18 25.32 33.96
CA VAL A 109 -11.25 24.20 34.22
C VAL A 109 -11.85 23.24 35.28
N ARG A 110 -12.33 23.77 36.40
CA ARG A 110 -12.96 22.92 37.46
C ARG A 110 -14.18 22.18 36.91
N ARG A 111 -15.04 22.85 36.17
CA ARG A 111 -16.22 22.23 35.57
C ARG A 111 -15.86 21.13 34.57
N MET A 112 -14.88 21.38 33.68
CA MET A 112 -14.43 20.38 32.72
C MET A 112 -13.89 19.12 33.39
N LEU A 113 -13.04 19.28 34.41
CA LEU A 113 -12.47 18.16 35.16
C LEU A 113 -13.53 17.34 35.92
N SER A 114 -14.67 17.94 36.28
CA SER A 114 -15.79 17.28 36.94
C SER A 114 -16.80 16.65 35.96
N GLU A 115 -17.23 17.39 34.94
CA GLU A 115 -18.32 16.98 34.05
C GLU A 115 -17.87 16.03 32.93
N VAL A 116 -16.63 16.17 32.43
CA VAL A 116 -16.16 15.35 31.28
C VAL A 116 -16.13 13.86 31.60
N PRO A 117 -15.69 13.38 32.79
CA PRO A 117 -15.72 11.95 33.09
C PRO A 117 -17.12 11.33 33.03
N GLU A 118 -18.14 12.06 33.52
CA GLU A 118 -19.54 11.60 33.47
C GLU A 118 -20.04 11.54 32.03
N ARG A 119 -19.85 12.60 31.26
CA ARG A 119 -20.28 12.66 29.85
C ARG A 119 -19.58 11.65 28.95
N TYR A 120 -18.29 11.38 29.23
CA TYR A 120 -17.57 10.37 28.47
C TYR A 120 -17.99 8.96 28.84
N ALA A 121 -18.32 8.70 30.10
CA ALA A 121 -18.93 7.43 30.51
C ALA A 121 -20.26 7.18 29.78
N GLU A 122 -21.15 8.18 29.73
CA GLU A 122 -22.41 8.12 28.96
C GLU A 122 -22.15 7.92 27.45
N TRP A 123 -21.09 8.55 26.90
CA TRP A 123 -20.72 8.37 25.50
C TRP A 123 -20.29 6.93 25.23
N ILE A 124 -19.46 6.33 26.10
CA ILE A 124 -19.02 4.93 26.02
C ILE A 124 -20.21 3.98 26.06
N GLU A 125 -21.18 4.22 26.96
CA GLU A 125 -22.41 3.40 27.06
C GLU A 125 -23.23 3.41 25.77
N ARG A 126 -23.29 4.56 25.09
CA ARG A 126 -23.96 4.68 23.77
C ARG A 126 -23.14 4.10 22.61
N HIS A 127 -21.81 4.05 22.74
CA HIS A 127 -20.88 3.60 21.70
C HIS A 127 -19.93 2.50 22.23
N PRO A 128 -20.42 1.31 22.60
CA PRO A 128 -19.61 0.27 23.24
C PRO A 128 -18.41 -0.21 22.39
N SER A 129 -18.57 -0.21 21.06
CA SER A 129 -17.53 -0.60 20.12
C SER A 129 -16.35 0.39 20.09
N GLY A 130 -16.59 1.66 20.43
CA GLY A 130 -15.59 2.72 20.54
C GLY A 130 -14.90 2.81 21.90
N ALA A 131 -15.29 1.97 22.87
CA ALA A 131 -14.71 2.00 24.21
C ALA A 131 -13.23 1.58 24.21
N PRO A 132 -12.31 2.40 24.79
CA PRO A 132 -10.92 2.03 25.02
C PRO A 132 -10.80 0.69 25.75
N LYS A 133 -9.76 -0.10 25.40
CA LYS A 133 -9.54 -1.41 26.02
C LYS A 133 -9.44 -1.33 27.54
N SER A 134 -8.86 -0.25 28.07
CA SER A 134 -8.69 0.02 29.51
C SER A 134 -10.00 0.19 30.27
N TYR A 135 -11.11 0.50 29.59
CA TYR A 135 -12.42 0.73 30.20
C TYR A 135 -13.41 -0.42 29.96
N ARG A 136 -13.03 -1.45 29.22
CA ARG A 136 -13.90 -2.60 28.94
C ARG A 136 -14.24 -3.34 30.23
N GLY A 137 -15.55 -3.55 30.44
CA GLY A 137 -16.04 -4.21 31.65
C GLY A 137 -16.17 -3.32 32.89
N LEU A 138 -15.89 -2.02 32.78
CA LEU A 138 -16.17 -1.03 33.81
C LEU A 138 -17.52 -0.36 33.54
N GLU A 139 -18.31 -0.14 34.61
CA GLU A 139 -19.64 0.49 34.51
C GLU A 139 -19.85 1.49 35.64
N GLY A 140 -20.76 2.44 35.45
CA GLY A 140 -21.20 3.41 36.46
C GLY A 140 -20.05 4.18 37.13
N ALA A 141 -20.03 4.24 38.45
CA ALA A 141 -19.02 4.99 39.22
C ALA A 141 -17.60 4.47 39.01
N ALA A 142 -17.40 3.17 38.78
CA ALA A 142 -16.06 2.61 38.52
C ALA A 142 -15.50 3.13 37.19
N LEU A 143 -16.33 3.18 36.15
CA LEU A 143 -15.96 3.76 34.85
C LEU A 143 -15.64 5.25 34.97
N GLN A 144 -16.51 6.02 35.60
CA GLN A 144 -16.29 7.47 35.82
C GLN A 144 -15.00 7.75 36.60
N ASN A 145 -14.69 6.99 37.64
CA ASN A 145 -13.47 7.13 38.40
C ASN A 145 -12.21 6.78 37.60
N ALA A 146 -12.28 5.74 36.76
CA ALA A 146 -11.19 5.37 35.88
C ALA A 146 -10.91 6.50 34.85
N ILE A 147 -11.95 7.01 34.20
CA ILE A 147 -11.84 8.16 33.27
C ILE A 147 -11.27 9.38 34.00
N ALA A 148 -11.80 9.70 35.19
CA ALA A 148 -11.33 10.83 35.96
C ALA A 148 -9.83 10.69 36.35
N SER A 149 -9.36 9.48 36.63
CA SER A 149 -7.95 9.22 36.94
C SER A 149 -7.02 9.43 35.75
N ASP A 150 -7.52 9.17 34.54
CA ASP A 150 -6.76 9.34 33.30
C ASP A 150 -6.67 10.79 32.82
N LEU A 151 -7.52 11.70 33.36
CA LEU A 151 -7.42 13.12 33.04
C LEU A 151 -6.12 13.71 33.62
N LYS A 152 -5.24 14.18 32.74
CA LYS A 152 -3.96 14.80 33.08
C LYS A 152 -4.11 16.27 33.48
N GLY A 153 -5.08 16.97 32.86
CA GLY A 153 -5.34 18.37 33.08
C GLY A 153 -6.12 19.01 31.95
N VAL A 154 -5.94 20.31 31.80
CA VAL A 154 -6.55 21.11 30.75
C VAL A 154 -5.47 21.89 29.99
N LEU A 155 -5.51 21.86 28.68
CA LEU A 155 -4.68 22.70 27.83
C LEU A 155 -5.41 24.05 27.59
N GLN A 156 -4.78 25.15 27.97
CA GLN A 156 -5.21 26.49 27.59
C GLN A 156 -4.52 26.87 26.30
N VAL A 157 -5.30 27.18 25.26
CA VAL A 157 -4.81 27.50 23.92
C VAL A 157 -5.28 28.89 23.54
N GLN A 158 -4.44 29.64 22.83
CA GLN A 158 -4.78 30.89 22.22
C GLN A 158 -5.98 30.72 21.28
N PHE A 159 -6.99 31.56 21.42
CA PHE A 159 -8.10 31.59 20.48
C PHE A 159 -7.66 32.27 19.18
N MET A 160 -7.70 31.53 18.09
CA MET A 160 -7.40 32.03 16.74
C MET A 160 -8.72 32.06 15.94
N PRO A 161 -9.30 33.23 15.71
CA PRO A 161 -10.56 33.37 14.96
C PRO A 161 -10.31 32.99 13.50
N PRO A 162 -11.10 32.06 12.90
CA PRO A 162 -10.93 31.72 11.50
C PRO A 162 -11.34 32.86 10.59
N ASP A 163 -10.63 33.06 9.48
CA ASP A 163 -10.98 34.06 8.44
C ASP A 163 -12.34 33.75 7.79
N SER A 164 -12.77 32.50 7.83
CA SER A 164 -14.05 32.03 7.30
C SER A 164 -14.47 30.72 7.97
N GLU A 165 -15.72 30.66 8.42
CA GLU A 165 -16.37 29.47 8.94
C GLU A 165 -17.13 28.69 7.84
N ALA A 166 -16.97 29.08 6.56
CA ALA A 166 -17.66 28.43 5.46
C ALA A 166 -17.17 27.01 5.25
N PHE A 167 -18.08 26.11 4.90
CA PHE A 167 -17.77 24.73 4.57
C PHE A 167 -16.61 24.60 3.55
N GLY A 168 -15.64 23.75 3.85
CA GLY A 168 -14.48 23.49 3.00
C GLY A 168 -13.30 24.45 3.21
N ASN A 169 -13.37 25.35 4.22
CA ASN A 169 -12.27 26.23 4.62
C ASN A 169 -11.44 25.65 5.78
N GLU A 170 -11.73 24.45 6.21
CA GLU A 170 -10.92 23.65 7.11
C GLU A 170 -10.21 22.54 6.35
N LEU A 171 -8.95 22.27 6.71
CA LEU A 171 -8.10 21.30 6.06
C LEU A 171 -7.67 20.21 7.03
N ILE A 172 -7.73 18.96 6.59
CA ILE A 172 -7.05 17.86 7.24
C ILE A 172 -5.73 17.56 6.51
N VAL A 173 -4.66 17.37 7.26
CA VAL A 173 -3.39 16.85 6.74
C VAL A 173 -2.92 15.74 7.67
N GLY A 174 -2.56 14.60 7.11
CA GLY A 174 -2.13 13.45 7.90
C GLY A 174 -1.02 12.64 7.25
N LEU A 175 -0.22 12.01 8.11
CA LEU A 175 0.69 10.91 7.79
C LEU A 175 0.16 9.65 8.42
N ARG A 176 0.17 8.55 7.69
CA ARG A 176 -0.22 7.25 8.22
C ARG A 176 0.72 6.17 7.72
N ARG A 177 1.23 5.37 8.65
CA ARG A 177 1.92 4.13 8.30
C ARG A 177 0.90 3.11 7.82
N THR A 178 1.17 2.50 6.69
CA THR A 178 0.43 1.35 6.17
C THR A 178 1.33 0.13 6.14
N ARG A 179 0.76 -1.05 6.35
CA ARG A 179 1.53 -2.30 6.36
C ARG A 179 2.18 -2.58 5.01
N GLU A 180 1.44 -2.38 3.93
CA GLU A 180 1.87 -2.77 2.58
C GLU A 180 2.75 -1.73 1.89
N PHE A 181 2.50 -0.43 2.15
CA PHE A 181 3.06 0.68 1.37
C PHE A 181 3.93 1.66 2.19
N GLY A 182 4.19 1.38 3.47
CA GLY A 182 4.95 2.33 4.29
C GLY A 182 4.18 3.62 4.58
N MET A 183 4.82 4.77 4.45
CA MET A 183 4.24 6.06 4.83
C MET A 183 3.42 6.68 3.71
N VAL A 184 2.20 7.11 4.06
CA VAL A 184 1.26 7.78 3.16
C VAL A 184 0.90 9.13 3.75
N ILE A 185 1.06 10.20 2.95
CA ILE A 185 0.50 11.52 3.24
C ILE A 185 -0.90 11.62 2.66
N SER A 186 -1.81 12.30 3.37
CA SER A 186 -3.15 12.63 2.90
C SER A 186 -3.50 14.07 3.23
N ALA A 187 -4.29 14.72 2.36
CA ALA A 187 -4.83 16.06 2.62
C ALA A 187 -6.19 16.23 1.94
N GLY A 188 -7.09 16.97 2.59
CA GLY A 188 -8.43 17.19 2.06
C GLY A 188 -9.33 18.01 2.98
N LEU A 189 -10.65 17.82 2.83
CA LEU A 189 -11.64 18.48 3.68
C LEU A 189 -11.40 18.12 5.14
N GLY A 190 -11.25 19.13 6.01
CA GLY A 190 -11.16 19.02 7.46
C GLY A 190 -12.47 19.40 8.16
N GLY A 191 -12.54 19.17 9.47
CA GLY A 191 -13.69 19.48 10.31
C GLY A 191 -14.59 18.27 10.62
N THR A 192 -15.65 18.50 11.41
CA THR A 192 -16.45 17.44 12.05
C THR A 192 -17.34 16.60 11.14
N ASP A 193 -17.80 17.16 9.99
CA ASP A 193 -18.76 16.47 9.09
C ASP A 193 -18.12 15.96 7.81
N THR A 194 -16.80 15.90 7.76
CA THR A 194 -16.05 15.61 6.52
C THR A 194 -16.25 14.20 6.01
N GLU A 195 -16.37 13.22 6.89
CA GLU A 195 -16.64 11.81 6.52
C GLU A 195 -17.98 11.68 5.79
N LEU A 196 -19.03 12.35 6.29
CA LEU A 196 -20.37 12.34 5.69
C LEU A 196 -20.38 12.92 4.27
N TYR A 197 -19.56 13.92 4.03
CA TYR A 197 -19.48 14.57 2.71
C TYR A 197 -18.50 13.86 1.78
N ALA A 198 -17.41 13.30 2.31
CA ALA A 198 -16.39 12.62 1.52
C ALA A 198 -16.95 11.45 0.70
N GLU A 199 -17.93 10.71 1.25
CA GLU A 199 -18.61 9.60 0.56
C GLU A 199 -19.41 10.05 -0.68
N ARG A 200 -19.84 11.32 -0.73
CA ARG A 200 -20.66 11.88 -1.81
C ARG A 200 -19.87 12.59 -2.89
N PHE A 201 -18.62 12.90 -2.64
CA PHE A 201 -17.74 13.51 -3.64
C PHE A 201 -17.19 12.45 -4.60
N ARG A 202 -16.89 12.89 -5.82
CA ARG A 202 -16.11 12.06 -6.74
C ARG A 202 -14.74 11.76 -6.13
N LYS A 203 -14.22 10.58 -6.41
CA LYS A 203 -12.92 10.13 -5.96
C LYS A 203 -11.81 11.17 -6.25
N GLY A 204 -10.97 11.46 -5.26
CA GLY A 204 -9.90 12.45 -5.37
C GLY A 204 -10.35 13.92 -5.28
N GLN A 205 -11.64 14.20 -5.03
CA GLN A 205 -12.12 15.56 -4.82
C GLN A 205 -12.26 15.96 -3.34
N ALA A 206 -12.56 15.01 -2.46
CA ALA A 206 -12.65 15.28 -1.02
C ALA A 206 -11.28 15.20 -0.35
N ILE A 207 -10.52 14.15 -0.65
CA ILE A 207 -9.21 13.87 -0.08
C ILE A 207 -8.30 13.30 -1.17
N VAL A 208 -7.03 13.64 -1.12
CA VAL A 208 -5.95 13.05 -1.92
C VAL A 208 -4.92 12.41 -1.00
N ALA A 209 -4.23 11.40 -1.50
CA ALA A 209 -3.17 10.73 -0.77
C ALA A 209 -2.02 10.37 -1.72
N ALA A 210 -0.82 10.18 -1.16
CA ALA A 210 0.35 9.75 -1.90
C ALA A 210 1.36 9.04 -0.98
N LEU A 211 2.19 8.17 -1.59
CA LEU A 211 3.38 7.63 -0.92
C LEU A 211 4.39 8.75 -0.70
N THR A 212 4.89 8.89 0.53
CA THR A 212 5.88 9.91 0.84
C THR A 212 7.22 9.66 0.13
N GLU A 213 7.59 8.40 -0.05
CA GLU A 213 8.81 7.97 -0.76
C GLU A 213 8.78 8.31 -2.27
N LEU A 214 7.59 8.49 -2.85
CA LEU A 214 7.40 8.71 -4.29
C LEU A 214 6.87 10.10 -4.62
N THR A 215 6.87 11.04 -3.67
CA THR A 215 6.36 12.40 -3.87
C THR A 215 7.22 13.43 -3.14
N ASP A 216 7.04 14.69 -3.49
CA ASP A 216 7.53 15.87 -2.79
C ASP A 216 6.38 16.86 -2.61
N GLY A 217 6.62 17.98 -1.95
CA GLY A 217 5.60 18.98 -1.66
C GLY A 217 4.93 19.52 -2.92
N ASP A 218 5.68 19.80 -3.97
CA ASP A 218 5.16 20.31 -5.25
C ASP A 218 4.28 19.27 -5.96
N ALA A 219 4.76 18.04 -6.06
CA ALA A 219 4.02 16.95 -6.72
C ALA A 219 2.73 16.61 -5.96
N PHE A 220 2.77 16.60 -4.62
CA PHE A 220 1.59 16.39 -3.80
C PHE A 220 0.60 17.56 -3.89
N PHE A 221 1.10 18.80 -3.93
CA PHE A 221 0.28 19.97 -4.15
C PHE A 221 -0.48 19.91 -5.48
N GLU A 222 0.14 19.44 -6.56
CA GLU A 222 -0.56 19.26 -7.84
C GLU A 222 -1.72 18.24 -7.77
N LEU A 223 -1.63 17.24 -6.89
CA LEU A 223 -2.77 16.38 -6.58
C LEU A 223 -3.84 17.11 -5.78
N PHE A 224 -3.42 17.86 -4.75
CA PHE A 224 -4.31 18.62 -3.86
C PHE A 224 -5.08 19.70 -4.61
N ARG A 225 -4.50 20.35 -5.63
CA ARG A 225 -5.16 21.35 -6.48
C ARG A 225 -6.46 20.87 -7.14
N LYS A 226 -6.64 19.57 -7.28
CA LYS A 226 -7.85 18.97 -7.86
C LYS A 226 -9.00 18.86 -6.85
N THR A 227 -8.74 19.10 -5.56
CA THR A 227 -9.73 18.94 -4.48
C THR A 227 -10.68 20.13 -4.39
N VAL A 228 -11.83 19.89 -3.76
CA VAL A 228 -12.78 20.93 -3.40
C VAL A 228 -12.17 21.89 -2.36
N SER A 229 -11.40 21.37 -1.41
CA SER A 229 -10.69 22.18 -0.40
C SER A 229 -9.80 23.22 -1.05
N TYR A 230 -8.92 22.83 -1.98
CA TYR A 230 -8.08 23.81 -2.68
C TYR A 230 -8.89 24.89 -3.39
N ARG A 231 -9.96 24.49 -4.11
CA ARG A 231 -10.80 25.46 -4.82
C ARG A 231 -11.43 26.49 -3.89
N LYS A 232 -11.77 26.09 -2.66
CA LYS A 232 -12.30 26.98 -1.61
C LYS A 232 -11.19 27.87 -1.06
N LEU A 233 -10.10 27.30 -0.59
CA LEU A 233 -8.97 27.99 0.02
C LEU A 233 -8.31 28.99 -0.93
N ALA A 234 -8.20 28.64 -2.21
CA ALA A 234 -7.65 29.52 -3.26
C ALA A 234 -8.64 30.58 -3.77
N GLY A 235 -9.88 30.66 -3.24
CA GLY A 235 -10.88 31.61 -3.66
C GLY A 235 -11.44 31.39 -5.07
N LEU A 236 -11.37 30.17 -5.61
CA LEU A 236 -11.83 29.81 -6.95
C LEU A 236 -13.34 29.51 -7.02
N THR A 237 -14.06 29.67 -5.92
CA THR A 237 -15.51 29.47 -5.84
C THR A 237 -16.23 30.82 -5.58
N ARG A 238 -17.48 30.92 -6.08
CA ARG A 238 -18.26 32.17 -6.00
C ARG A 238 -18.39 32.65 -4.55
N GLY A 239 -18.07 33.94 -4.32
CA GLY A 239 -18.19 34.58 -3.01
C GLY A 239 -17.06 34.25 -2.01
N GLN A 240 -16.05 33.50 -2.42
CA GLN A 240 -14.88 33.21 -1.59
C GLN A 240 -13.68 34.08 -1.98
N ARG A 241 -12.86 34.45 -0.99
CA ARG A 241 -11.54 35.04 -1.20
C ARG A 241 -10.45 34.00 -0.93
N ARG A 242 -9.28 34.23 -1.47
CA ARG A 242 -8.10 33.43 -1.12
C ARG A 242 -7.74 33.65 0.35
N ILE A 243 -7.48 32.59 1.10
CA ILE A 243 -7.12 32.61 2.53
C ILE A 243 -5.80 31.90 2.83
N VAL A 244 -5.16 31.31 1.83
CA VAL A 244 -3.84 30.65 1.92
C VAL A 244 -3.08 30.83 0.61
N THR A 245 -1.76 30.90 0.67
CA THR A 245 -0.91 30.88 -0.52
C THR A 245 -0.59 29.45 -0.94
N ASP A 246 -0.23 29.25 -2.22
CA ASP A 246 0.18 27.96 -2.72
C ASP A 246 1.48 27.51 -2.04
N ASP A 247 2.42 28.44 -1.83
CA ASP A 247 3.71 28.18 -1.17
C ASP A 247 3.55 27.65 0.26
N GLN A 248 2.62 28.21 1.04
CA GLN A 248 2.33 27.72 2.40
C GLN A 248 1.82 26.28 2.40
N LEU A 249 0.94 25.91 1.44
CA LEU A 249 0.47 24.55 1.30
C LEU A 249 1.60 23.60 0.90
N ILE A 250 2.45 24.03 -0.04
CA ILE A 250 3.61 23.24 -0.48
C ILE A 250 4.60 23.03 0.68
N GLU A 251 4.91 24.08 1.45
CA GLU A 251 5.79 23.98 2.62
C GLU A 251 5.23 23.05 3.69
N CYS A 252 3.93 23.14 3.98
CA CYS A 252 3.26 22.24 4.91
C CYS A 252 3.38 20.78 4.43
N PHE A 253 3.02 20.50 3.19
CA PHE A 253 3.08 19.14 2.64
C PHE A 253 4.51 18.61 2.63
N GLU A 254 5.48 19.43 2.23
CA GLU A 254 6.89 19.05 2.23
C GLU A 254 7.40 18.73 3.63
N SER A 255 7.00 19.50 4.65
CA SER A 255 7.39 19.23 6.04
C SER A 255 6.87 17.87 6.52
N PHE A 256 5.59 17.55 6.21
CA PHE A 256 4.99 16.26 6.54
C PHE A 256 5.69 15.12 5.77
N ILE A 257 5.96 15.29 4.47
CA ILE A 257 6.66 14.29 3.66
C ILE A 257 8.05 14.01 4.23
N ARG A 258 8.82 15.04 4.57
CA ARG A 258 10.15 14.89 5.17
C ARG A 258 10.11 14.17 6.51
N MET A 259 9.16 14.53 7.38
CA MET A 259 8.95 13.80 8.65
C MET A 259 8.55 12.35 8.40
N GLY A 260 7.62 12.13 7.45
CA GLY A 260 7.18 10.79 7.06
C GLY A 260 8.33 9.91 6.59
N ASN A 261 9.22 10.44 5.74
CA ASN A 261 10.37 9.69 5.23
C ASN A 261 11.45 9.45 6.31
N TYR A 262 11.69 10.42 7.20
CA TYR A 262 12.68 10.27 8.26
C TYR A 262 12.23 9.26 9.34
N PHE A 263 10.97 9.36 9.80
CA PHE A 263 10.38 8.47 10.80
C PHE A 263 9.63 7.29 10.16
N SER A 264 10.14 6.77 9.05
CA SER A 264 9.60 5.68 8.25
C SER A 264 10.17 4.32 8.63
N PRO A 265 9.38 3.23 8.53
CA PRO A 265 9.92 1.88 8.63
C PRO A 265 10.93 1.55 7.51
N CYS A 266 10.96 2.34 6.43
CA CYS A 266 11.90 2.19 5.32
C CYS A 266 13.24 2.86 5.59
N ASN A 267 13.30 3.83 6.49
CA ASN A 267 14.54 4.45 6.92
C ASN A 267 15.26 3.53 7.94
N PRO A 268 16.42 2.95 7.59
CA PRO A 268 17.11 2.04 8.48
C PRO A 268 17.65 2.70 9.76
N ASP A 269 17.80 4.02 9.77
CA ASP A 269 18.35 4.79 10.86
C ASP A 269 17.28 5.53 11.67
N ALA A 270 16.00 5.27 11.37
CA ALA A 270 14.89 5.87 12.09
C ALA A 270 14.91 5.51 13.58
N PRO A 271 15.00 6.48 14.49
CA PRO A 271 15.00 6.20 15.92
C PRO A 271 13.63 5.80 16.46
N PHE A 272 12.57 6.28 15.82
CA PHE A 272 11.16 5.96 16.02
C PHE A 272 10.43 5.92 14.69
N ILE A 273 9.28 5.27 14.66
CA ILE A 273 8.38 5.24 13.51
C ILE A 273 7.12 6.02 13.85
N ILE A 274 6.76 7.00 13.04
CA ILE A 274 5.44 7.64 13.14
C ILE A 274 4.41 6.66 12.57
N GLU A 275 3.51 6.18 13.44
CA GLU A 275 2.39 5.33 13.01
C GLU A 275 1.27 6.16 12.41
N GLU A 276 1.03 7.33 12.99
CA GLU A 276 -0.01 8.26 12.59
C GLU A 276 0.30 9.67 13.11
N LEU A 277 0.23 10.66 12.24
CA LEU A 277 0.24 12.07 12.60
C LEU A 277 -0.92 12.71 11.83
N GLU A 278 -1.89 13.24 12.52
CA GLU A 278 -3.05 13.88 11.91
C GLU A 278 -3.31 15.23 12.56
N ILE A 279 -3.52 16.23 11.71
CA ILE A 279 -4.01 17.54 12.12
C ILE A 279 -5.38 17.74 11.49
N ASN A 280 -6.41 17.84 12.32
CA ASN A 280 -7.81 17.95 11.90
C ASN A 280 -8.64 18.79 12.89
N PRO A 281 -8.90 20.07 12.56
CA PRO A 281 -8.51 20.74 11.32
C PRO A 281 -7.29 21.64 11.47
N PHE A 282 -6.70 22.01 10.33
CA PHE A 282 -6.07 23.29 10.15
C PHE A 282 -7.14 24.33 9.82
N THR A 283 -7.09 25.50 10.45
CA THR A 283 -7.86 26.69 10.08
C THR A 283 -6.94 27.78 9.55
N PHE A 284 -7.52 28.85 9.01
CA PHE A 284 -6.77 29.94 8.40
C PHE A 284 -7.14 31.26 9.09
N THR A 285 -6.15 31.99 9.57
CA THR A 285 -6.29 33.26 10.27
C THR A 285 -5.23 34.21 9.75
N ASP A 286 -5.64 35.33 9.14
CA ASP A 286 -4.71 36.33 8.58
C ASP A 286 -3.63 35.71 7.68
N TYR A 287 -4.02 34.81 6.78
CA TYR A 287 -3.11 34.00 5.93
C TYR A 287 -2.17 33.05 6.69
N LEU A 288 -2.34 32.84 7.99
CA LEU A 288 -1.62 31.83 8.74
C LEU A 288 -2.40 30.52 8.73
N MET A 289 -1.71 29.43 8.51
CA MET A 289 -2.24 28.07 8.61
C MET A 289 -2.07 27.60 10.06
N VAL A 290 -3.17 27.51 10.80
CA VAL A 290 -3.17 27.27 12.25
C VAL A 290 -3.73 25.89 12.58
N PRO A 291 -2.97 24.98 13.20
CA PRO A 291 -3.47 23.69 13.66
C PRO A 291 -4.39 23.89 14.86
N LEU A 292 -5.61 23.37 14.81
CA LEU A 292 -6.57 23.47 15.92
C LEU A 292 -6.63 22.19 16.75
N ASP A 293 -6.44 21.03 16.17
CA ASP A 293 -6.33 19.74 16.90
C ASP A 293 -5.31 18.85 16.21
N GLY A 294 -4.59 18.08 16.99
CA GLY A 294 -3.54 17.21 16.46
C GLY A 294 -3.36 15.95 17.28
N MET A 295 -3.08 14.87 16.58
CA MET A 295 -2.79 13.55 17.14
C MET A 295 -1.49 13.02 16.51
N CYS A 296 -0.63 12.43 17.35
CA CYS A 296 0.53 11.69 16.89
C CYS A 296 0.67 10.39 17.68
N ARG A 297 0.80 9.29 16.93
CA ARG A 297 1.15 7.96 17.47
C ARG A 297 2.48 7.54 16.86
N PHE A 298 3.28 6.84 17.64
CA PHE A 298 4.59 6.37 17.21
C PHE A 298 4.94 5.03 17.86
N SER A 299 5.90 4.34 17.27
CA SER A 299 6.43 3.07 17.77
C SER A 299 7.95 3.05 17.67
N THR A 300 8.57 2.05 18.29
CA THR A 300 9.98 1.73 18.05
C THR A 300 10.13 0.95 16.74
N PRO A 301 11.28 1.08 16.03
CA PRO A 301 11.54 0.28 14.84
C PRO A 301 11.45 -1.22 15.13
N GLY A 302 10.83 -1.97 14.21
CA GLY A 302 10.79 -3.42 14.24
C GLY A 302 12.04 -4.06 13.62
N GLU A 303 12.04 -5.38 13.52
CA GLU A 303 13.08 -6.09 12.78
C GLU A 303 13.04 -5.74 11.28
N ARG A 304 14.22 -5.63 10.68
CA ARG A 304 14.34 -5.36 9.25
C ARG A 304 13.95 -6.58 8.45
N ALA A 305 13.26 -6.36 7.34
CA ALA A 305 12.96 -7.43 6.39
C ALA A 305 14.27 -8.01 5.83
N THR A 306 14.37 -9.34 5.84
CA THR A 306 15.50 -10.05 5.24
C THR A 306 15.42 -9.94 3.72
N PRO A 307 16.51 -9.51 3.04
CA PRO A 307 16.53 -9.44 1.58
C PRO A 307 16.41 -10.84 0.96
N ARG A 308 15.66 -10.96 -0.12
CA ARG A 308 15.47 -12.21 -0.87
C ARG A 308 16.41 -12.30 -2.08
N PRO A 309 16.81 -13.50 -2.51
CA PRO A 309 17.72 -13.71 -3.65
C PRO A 309 16.97 -13.56 -5.00
N ILE A 310 16.45 -12.35 -5.29
CA ILE A 310 15.63 -12.04 -6.47
C ILE A 310 16.34 -12.32 -7.81
N GLN A 311 17.68 -12.28 -7.84
CA GLN A 311 18.46 -12.63 -9.02
C GLN A 311 18.20 -14.09 -9.48
N LYS A 312 17.78 -14.96 -8.56
CA LYS A 312 17.44 -16.37 -8.86
C LYS A 312 16.09 -16.54 -9.55
N ILE A 313 15.29 -15.47 -9.70
CA ILE A 313 14.10 -15.48 -10.56
C ILE A 313 14.49 -15.77 -12.02
N ALA A 314 15.70 -15.42 -12.44
CA ALA A 314 16.21 -15.79 -13.76
C ALA A 314 16.31 -17.31 -13.92
N ASN A 315 16.76 -18.07 -12.90
CA ASN A 315 16.78 -19.53 -12.91
C ASN A 315 15.36 -20.11 -12.91
N LEU A 316 14.42 -19.45 -12.22
CA LEU A 316 13.00 -19.84 -12.22
C LEU A 316 12.35 -19.72 -13.61
N LEU A 317 12.67 -18.67 -14.37
CA LEU A 317 12.00 -18.34 -15.65
C LEU A 317 12.75 -18.86 -16.89
N HIS A 318 14.07 -19.06 -16.78
CA HIS A 318 14.95 -19.54 -17.84
C HIS A 318 15.87 -20.67 -17.36
N PRO A 319 15.31 -21.76 -16.79
CA PRO A 319 16.12 -22.84 -16.24
C PRO A 319 16.88 -23.56 -17.37
N LYS A 320 18.12 -23.94 -17.07
CA LYS A 320 18.93 -24.84 -17.91
C LYS A 320 18.76 -26.29 -17.49
N SER A 321 18.31 -26.51 -16.25
CA SER A 321 18.03 -27.83 -15.68
C SER A 321 16.76 -27.77 -14.81
N ILE A 322 15.91 -28.79 -14.90
CA ILE A 322 14.67 -28.88 -14.11
C ILE A 322 14.61 -30.22 -13.40
N GLY A 323 14.39 -30.21 -12.09
CA GLY A 323 14.07 -31.38 -11.29
C GLY A 323 12.61 -31.41 -10.87
N ILE A 324 12.04 -32.61 -10.75
CA ILE A 324 10.65 -32.78 -10.33
C ILE A 324 10.56 -33.89 -9.30
N ILE A 325 9.91 -33.60 -8.16
CA ILE A 325 9.52 -34.63 -7.19
C ILE A 325 7.99 -34.80 -7.17
N GLY A 326 7.53 -36.05 -6.96
CA GLY A 326 6.10 -36.35 -6.92
C GLY A 326 5.53 -36.91 -8.23
N VAL A 327 6.37 -37.28 -9.19
CA VAL A 327 5.93 -37.92 -10.45
C VAL A 327 5.51 -39.35 -10.18
N SER A 328 4.27 -39.77 -10.49
CA SER A 328 3.78 -41.12 -10.32
C SER A 328 3.95 -41.99 -11.59
N SER A 329 4.47 -43.22 -11.46
CA SER A 329 4.49 -44.18 -12.55
C SER A 329 3.16 -44.92 -12.72
N LYS A 330 2.35 -45.00 -11.64
CA LYS A 330 1.12 -45.82 -11.59
C LYS A 330 -0.14 -45.07 -12.02
N ARG A 331 -0.18 -43.75 -11.83
CA ARG A 331 -1.35 -42.91 -12.11
C ARG A 331 -0.95 -41.53 -12.65
N ARG A 332 -1.85 -40.92 -13.40
CA ARG A 332 -1.65 -39.54 -13.87
C ARG A 332 -1.99 -38.55 -12.75
N ASN A 333 -0.98 -38.13 -12.01
CA ASN A 333 -1.08 -37.13 -10.95
C ASN A 333 -0.49 -35.77 -11.39
N PHE A 334 -0.50 -34.79 -10.53
CA PHE A 334 -0.02 -33.43 -10.86
C PHE A 334 1.45 -33.44 -11.34
N GLY A 335 2.35 -34.12 -10.63
CA GLY A 335 3.75 -34.24 -11.05
C GLY A 335 3.93 -34.86 -12.43
N ARG A 336 3.10 -35.87 -12.78
CA ARG A 336 3.12 -36.48 -14.11
C ARG A 336 2.61 -35.52 -15.19
N ILE A 337 1.54 -34.79 -14.94
CA ILE A 337 0.99 -33.81 -15.88
C ILE A 337 2.02 -32.68 -16.11
N ILE A 338 2.65 -32.18 -15.06
CA ILE A 338 3.72 -31.18 -15.13
C ILE A 338 4.87 -31.69 -16.03
N LEU A 339 5.35 -32.91 -15.79
CA LEU A 339 6.40 -33.51 -16.61
C LEU A 339 6.01 -33.59 -18.09
N GLU A 340 4.81 -34.09 -18.38
CA GLU A 340 4.27 -34.16 -19.75
C GLU A 340 4.22 -32.77 -20.41
N ASN A 341 3.70 -31.77 -19.72
CA ASN A 341 3.60 -30.39 -20.25
C ASN A 341 4.99 -29.75 -20.50
N ILE A 342 5.97 -30.00 -19.63
CA ILE A 342 7.35 -29.52 -19.84
C ILE A 342 7.95 -30.13 -21.11
N ILE A 343 7.79 -31.43 -21.30
CA ILE A 343 8.28 -32.14 -22.49
C ILE A 343 7.57 -31.62 -23.76
N ASP A 344 6.24 -31.47 -23.71
CA ASP A 344 5.43 -30.97 -24.82
C ASP A 344 5.71 -29.50 -25.16
N SER A 345 6.27 -28.75 -24.22
CA SER A 345 6.72 -27.37 -24.45
C SER A 345 8.10 -27.27 -25.11
N GLY A 346 8.77 -28.41 -25.33
CA GLY A 346 10.04 -28.49 -26.02
C GLY A 346 11.27 -28.28 -25.15
N PHE A 347 11.15 -28.50 -23.83
CA PHE A 347 12.32 -28.50 -22.96
C PHE A 347 13.17 -29.74 -23.21
N ASP A 348 14.48 -29.60 -23.11
CA ASP A 348 15.43 -30.66 -23.37
C ASP A 348 15.33 -31.77 -22.29
N ARG A 349 14.99 -32.98 -22.72
CA ARG A 349 14.81 -34.13 -21.81
C ARG A 349 16.10 -34.51 -21.05
N ASP A 350 17.26 -34.33 -21.65
CA ASP A 350 18.55 -34.61 -21.01
C ASP A 350 18.86 -33.64 -19.87
N LYS A 351 18.14 -32.54 -19.79
CA LYS A 351 18.20 -31.55 -18.71
C LYS A 351 17.11 -31.72 -17.66
N LEU A 352 16.26 -32.75 -17.82
CA LEU A 352 15.24 -33.10 -16.81
C LEU A 352 15.76 -34.20 -15.88
N VAL A 353 15.34 -34.17 -14.63
CA VAL A 353 15.57 -35.20 -13.64
C VAL A 353 14.34 -35.39 -12.74
N ILE A 354 13.96 -36.64 -12.52
CA ILE A 354 12.90 -36.97 -11.57
C ILE A 354 13.57 -37.45 -10.27
N ILE A 355 13.20 -36.84 -9.16
CA ILE A 355 13.67 -37.31 -7.84
C ILE A 355 12.77 -38.43 -7.38
N ARG A 356 13.34 -39.67 -7.46
CA ARG A 356 12.64 -40.90 -7.14
C ARG A 356 13.63 -42.02 -6.90
N ASP A 357 13.44 -42.74 -5.80
CA ASP A 357 14.21 -43.95 -5.49
C ASP A 357 13.67 -45.19 -6.24
N GLY A 358 14.55 -46.16 -6.51
CA GLY A 358 14.22 -47.46 -7.07
C GLY A 358 13.98 -47.54 -8.58
N GLU A 359 14.08 -46.45 -9.32
CA GLU A 359 13.98 -46.38 -10.78
C GLU A 359 15.12 -45.54 -11.37
N ASN A 360 15.72 -45.97 -12.47
CA ASN A 360 16.77 -45.23 -13.16
C ASN A 360 16.22 -44.31 -14.25
N ASP A 361 15.06 -44.65 -14.81
CA ASP A 361 14.37 -43.91 -15.88
C ASP A 361 12.86 -44.00 -15.69
N ALA A 362 12.15 -42.90 -15.88
CA ALA A 362 10.71 -42.88 -15.92
C ALA A 362 10.23 -41.93 -17.04
N SER A 363 9.46 -42.45 -17.98
CA SER A 363 8.94 -41.68 -19.13
C SER A 363 10.04 -41.13 -20.06
N GLY A 364 11.19 -41.80 -20.14
CA GLY A 364 12.35 -41.36 -20.91
C GLY A 364 13.10 -40.16 -20.27
N VAL A 365 12.98 -40.02 -18.95
CA VAL A 365 13.69 -39.01 -18.16
C VAL A 365 14.43 -39.73 -17.04
N ARG A 366 15.71 -39.40 -16.83
CA ARG A 366 16.54 -39.96 -15.78
C ARG A 366 15.96 -39.73 -14.39
N CYS A 367 16.11 -40.70 -13.52
CA CYS A 367 15.77 -40.60 -12.11
C CYS A 367 17.03 -40.48 -11.24
N ALA A 368 16.94 -39.71 -10.17
CA ALA A 368 17.92 -39.65 -9.09
C ALA A 368 17.22 -40.07 -7.78
N PRO A 369 17.86 -40.87 -6.93
CA PRO A 369 17.21 -41.45 -5.74
C PRO A 369 16.86 -40.37 -4.69
N ASN A 370 17.65 -39.29 -4.59
CA ASN A 370 17.44 -38.16 -3.69
C ASN A 370 18.19 -36.92 -4.20
N LEU A 371 18.05 -35.78 -3.52
CA LEU A 371 18.68 -34.52 -3.90
C LEU A 371 20.21 -34.57 -3.78
N ARG A 372 20.76 -35.30 -2.82
CA ARG A 372 22.23 -35.43 -2.60
C ARG A 372 22.94 -36.23 -3.70
N ALA A 373 22.18 -36.99 -4.49
CA ALA A 373 22.71 -37.75 -5.63
C ALA A 373 22.82 -36.91 -6.91
N LEU A 374 22.40 -35.66 -6.89
CA LEU A 374 22.53 -34.73 -8.00
C LEU A 374 24.00 -34.29 -8.14
N PRO A 375 24.57 -34.27 -9.36
CA PRO A 375 25.95 -33.86 -9.58
C PRO A 375 26.19 -32.35 -9.42
N GLU A 376 25.15 -31.57 -9.60
CA GLU A 376 25.16 -30.10 -9.52
C GLU A 376 23.77 -29.57 -9.10
N PRO A 377 23.67 -28.36 -8.53
CA PRO A 377 22.39 -27.74 -8.21
C PRO A 377 21.51 -27.57 -9.45
N LEU A 378 20.21 -27.78 -9.29
CA LEU A 378 19.22 -27.53 -10.32
C LEU A 378 18.92 -26.03 -10.44
N ASP A 379 18.69 -25.53 -11.65
CA ASP A 379 18.17 -24.18 -11.81
C ASP A 379 16.75 -24.05 -11.23
N LEU A 380 15.88 -25.02 -11.56
CA LEU A 380 14.50 -25.07 -11.07
C LEU A 380 14.18 -26.45 -10.48
N PHE A 381 13.67 -26.48 -9.26
CA PHE A 381 13.15 -27.68 -8.63
C PHE A 381 11.65 -27.57 -8.36
N ILE A 382 10.84 -28.49 -8.90
CA ILE A 382 9.38 -28.48 -8.82
C ILE A 382 8.93 -29.51 -7.79
N VAL A 383 8.19 -29.04 -6.77
CA VAL A 383 7.69 -29.84 -5.66
C VAL A 383 6.19 -30.09 -5.86
N ALA A 384 5.83 -31.35 -6.19
CA ALA A 384 4.44 -31.77 -6.43
C ALA A 384 4.04 -32.97 -5.54
N ILE A 385 4.32 -32.85 -4.23
CA ILE A 385 4.04 -33.86 -3.18
C ILE A 385 2.95 -33.38 -2.22
N GLY A 386 2.61 -34.18 -1.21
CA GLY A 386 1.64 -33.78 -0.18
C GLY A 386 2.17 -32.64 0.72
N ALA A 387 1.29 -31.77 1.19
CA ALA A 387 1.65 -30.60 2.00
C ALA A 387 2.52 -30.93 3.23
N GLU A 388 2.20 -32.01 3.94
CA GLU A 388 2.93 -32.47 5.14
C GLU A 388 4.40 -32.86 4.87
N GLN A 389 4.71 -33.20 3.62
CA GLN A 389 6.06 -33.61 3.20
C GLN A 389 6.92 -32.40 2.75
N VAL A 390 6.31 -31.22 2.56
CA VAL A 390 7.00 -30.05 2.02
C VAL A 390 8.01 -29.45 3.01
N PRO A 391 7.70 -29.21 4.29
CA PRO A 391 8.65 -28.57 5.20
C PRO A 391 9.96 -29.36 5.37
N PRO A 392 9.97 -30.68 5.64
CA PRO A 392 11.22 -31.42 5.72
C PRO A 392 12.00 -31.44 4.40
N LEU A 393 11.31 -31.43 3.25
CA LEU A 393 11.97 -31.32 1.95
C LEU A 393 12.61 -29.95 1.75
N VAL A 394 11.96 -28.86 2.21
CA VAL A 394 12.53 -27.49 2.17
C VAL A 394 13.82 -27.44 2.99
N ASP A 395 13.87 -28.07 4.18
CA ASP A 395 15.09 -28.18 4.97
C ASP A 395 16.19 -28.91 4.19
N GLU A 396 15.89 -30.07 3.57
CA GLU A 396 16.85 -30.83 2.77
C GLU A 396 17.37 -30.00 1.58
N ILE A 397 16.50 -29.27 0.87
CA ILE A 397 16.89 -28.42 -0.27
C ILE A 397 17.86 -27.32 0.18
N ILE A 398 17.57 -26.66 1.30
CA ILE A 398 18.43 -25.60 1.85
C ILE A 398 19.77 -26.14 2.29
N GLU A 399 19.78 -27.26 3.04
CA GLU A 399 21.00 -27.87 3.57
C GLU A 399 21.93 -28.42 2.48
N SER A 400 21.35 -29.01 1.44
CA SER A 400 22.12 -29.58 0.32
C SER A 400 22.44 -28.55 -0.77
N SER A 401 21.86 -27.36 -0.73
CA SER A 401 21.93 -26.36 -1.81
C SER A 401 21.57 -26.95 -3.18
N ALA A 402 20.58 -27.86 -3.21
CA ALA A 402 20.25 -28.68 -4.37
C ALA A 402 19.60 -27.93 -5.53
N ALA A 403 19.12 -26.72 -5.31
CA ALA A 403 18.48 -25.91 -6.33
C ALA A 403 18.70 -24.41 -6.13
N HIS A 404 18.72 -23.65 -7.22
CA HIS A 404 18.71 -22.18 -7.19
C HIS A 404 17.30 -21.63 -6.97
N SER A 405 16.30 -22.20 -7.64
CA SER A 405 14.90 -21.82 -7.49
C SER A 405 14.02 -23.04 -7.27
N VAL A 406 13.00 -22.86 -6.45
CA VAL A 406 12.07 -23.94 -6.06
C VAL A 406 10.64 -23.47 -6.30
N MET A 407 9.82 -24.35 -6.86
CA MET A 407 8.40 -24.09 -7.07
C MET A 407 7.56 -25.03 -6.20
N LEU A 408 6.80 -24.48 -5.26
CA LEU A 408 5.95 -25.21 -4.33
C LEU A 408 4.51 -25.24 -4.86
N ILE A 409 4.13 -26.34 -5.50
CA ILE A 409 2.77 -26.53 -6.06
C ILE A 409 1.71 -26.79 -4.98
N PRO A 410 1.97 -27.54 -3.89
CA PRO A 410 0.94 -27.93 -2.95
C PRO A 410 0.23 -26.75 -2.27
N GLY A 411 -1.10 -26.86 -2.15
CA GLY A 411 -1.91 -26.10 -1.20
C GLY A 411 -1.96 -26.78 0.16
N GLY A 412 -2.67 -26.19 1.12
CA GLY A 412 -2.78 -26.69 2.50
C GLY A 412 -1.63 -26.24 3.41
N LEU A 413 -0.83 -25.26 2.99
CA LEU A 413 0.27 -24.68 3.76
C LEU A 413 -0.10 -23.26 4.23
N GLY A 414 -0.62 -23.16 5.47
CA GLY A 414 -1.01 -21.90 6.11
C GLY A 414 -2.45 -21.43 5.81
N GLU A 415 -3.25 -22.23 5.12
CA GLU A 415 -4.64 -21.92 4.77
C GLU A 415 -5.62 -22.33 5.89
N THR A 416 -5.22 -23.27 6.75
CA THR A 416 -5.98 -23.68 7.94
C THR A 416 -5.21 -23.32 9.21
N GLU A 417 -5.89 -23.26 10.35
CA GLU A 417 -5.26 -22.96 11.62
C GLU A 417 -4.19 -24.01 12.01
N GLU A 418 -4.48 -25.28 11.72
CA GLU A 418 -3.55 -26.40 11.98
C GLU A 418 -2.28 -26.33 11.11
N SER A 419 -2.40 -25.92 9.85
CA SER A 419 -1.26 -25.80 8.93
C SER A 419 -0.47 -24.50 9.09
N ARG A 420 -1.00 -23.52 9.86
CA ARG A 420 -0.37 -22.20 10.02
C ARG A 420 0.98 -22.29 10.70
N GLU A 421 1.06 -22.99 11.82
CA GLU A 421 2.32 -23.15 12.56
C GLU A 421 3.40 -23.83 11.73
N MET A 422 3.01 -24.85 10.96
CA MET A 422 3.91 -25.53 10.03
C MET A 422 4.43 -24.59 8.93
N SER A 423 3.54 -23.78 8.38
CA SER A 423 3.89 -22.78 7.37
C SER A 423 4.82 -21.69 7.93
N GLU A 424 4.53 -21.18 9.13
CA GLU A 424 5.35 -20.16 9.80
C GLU A 424 6.78 -20.68 10.07
N ARG A 425 6.93 -21.91 10.53
CA ARG A 425 8.25 -22.54 10.71
C ARG A 425 9.01 -22.67 9.40
N MET A 426 8.33 -23.09 8.33
CA MET A 426 8.93 -23.21 7.00
C MET A 426 9.37 -21.83 6.49
N ILE A 427 8.55 -20.80 6.61
CA ILE A 427 8.89 -19.42 6.24
C ILE A 427 10.08 -18.92 7.04
N ALA A 428 10.10 -19.15 8.36
CA ALA A 428 11.22 -18.77 9.20
C ALA A 428 12.53 -19.46 8.76
N ARG A 429 12.48 -20.73 8.37
CA ARG A 429 13.63 -21.48 7.87
C ARG A 429 14.16 -20.94 6.54
N ILE A 430 13.26 -20.58 5.62
CA ILE A 430 13.60 -19.94 4.35
C ILE A 430 14.24 -18.56 4.62
N THR A 431 13.63 -17.76 5.47
CA THR A 431 14.14 -16.44 5.87
C THR A 431 15.53 -16.52 6.49
N GLU A 432 15.77 -17.52 7.34
CA GLU A 432 17.09 -17.74 7.94
C GLU A 432 18.15 -18.06 6.88
N ALA A 433 17.79 -18.87 5.87
CA ALA A 433 18.70 -19.16 4.75
C ALA A 433 19.05 -17.89 3.94
N HIS A 434 18.15 -16.93 3.86
CA HIS A 434 18.38 -15.67 3.13
C HIS A 434 19.29 -14.67 3.88
N LYS A 435 19.45 -14.79 5.20
CA LYS A 435 20.25 -13.85 6.00
C LYS A 435 21.71 -13.74 5.53
N ASN A 436 22.28 -14.80 4.95
CA ASN A 436 23.64 -14.76 4.46
C ASN A 436 23.82 -13.84 3.23
N LEU A 437 22.74 -13.48 2.53
CA LEU A 437 22.78 -12.57 1.39
C LEU A 437 23.32 -11.19 1.81
N ALA A 438 22.94 -10.70 2.99
CA ALA A 438 23.43 -9.44 3.54
C ALA A 438 24.94 -9.46 3.85
N ALA A 439 25.51 -10.65 4.08
CA ALA A 439 26.94 -10.87 4.30
C ALA A 439 27.71 -11.21 3.00
N GLY A 440 27.09 -11.06 1.82
CA GLY A 440 27.71 -11.37 0.53
C GLY A 440 27.62 -12.85 0.13
N GLY A 441 26.83 -13.67 0.83
CA GLY A 441 26.48 -15.02 0.43
C GLY A 441 25.46 -15.06 -0.72
N ASP A 442 25.04 -16.25 -1.14
CA ASP A 442 24.12 -16.46 -2.27
C ASP A 442 22.63 -16.39 -1.91
N GLY A 443 22.30 -16.28 -0.61
CA GLY A 443 20.94 -16.17 -0.09
C GLY A 443 20.14 -17.48 -0.06
N GLY A 444 20.73 -18.63 -0.36
CA GLY A 444 19.98 -19.88 -0.49
C GLY A 444 18.99 -19.89 -1.67
N PRO A 445 18.13 -20.92 -1.81
CA PRO A 445 17.15 -21.02 -2.88
C PRO A 445 16.06 -19.94 -2.80
N ALA A 446 15.56 -19.47 -3.96
CA ALA A 446 14.35 -18.66 -4.03
C ALA A 446 13.12 -19.56 -4.20
N PHE A 447 12.03 -19.30 -3.46
CA PHE A 447 10.83 -20.14 -3.47
C PHE A 447 9.62 -19.40 -4.06
N LEU A 448 8.99 -19.97 -5.09
CA LEU A 448 7.70 -19.56 -5.63
C LEU A 448 6.58 -20.43 -5.06
N GLY A 449 5.48 -19.82 -4.67
CA GLY A 449 4.32 -20.50 -4.08
C GLY A 449 4.27 -20.27 -2.57
N ALA A 450 3.80 -21.17 -1.72
CA ALA A 450 3.07 -22.39 -2.03
C ALA A 450 1.69 -22.13 -2.67
N ASN A 451 0.89 -23.21 -2.87
CA ASN A 451 -0.45 -23.12 -3.46
C ASN A 451 -0.45 -22.37 -4.79
N CYS A 452 0.50 -22.65 -5.66
CA CYS A 452 0.60 -22.00 -6.97
C CYS A 452 0.29 -23.00 -8.09
N MET A 453 -0.25 -22.48 -9.20
CA MET A 453 -0.52 -23.31 -10.39
C MET A 453 0.77 -23.59 -11.17
N GLY A 454 1.82 -22.83 -10.94
CA GLY A 454 3.08 -22.91 -11.64
C GLY A 454 3.31 -21.76 -12.63
N VAL A 455 4.23 -22.00 -13.55
CA VAL A 455 4.72 -21.02 -14.53
C VAL A 455 4.64 -21.61 -15.92
N ILE A 456 4.18 -20.80 -16.88
CA ILE A 456 4.42 -21.00 -18.31
C ILE A 456 5.48 -19.99 -18.74
N SER A 457 6.63 -20.45 -19.20
CA SER A 457 7.66 -19.62 -19.81
C SER A 457 7.92 -20.04 -21.24
N ARG A 458 7.45 -19.24 -22.18
CA ARG A 458 7.71 -19.51 -23.62
C ARG A 458 9.17 -19.30 -24.01
N PRO A 459 9.88 -18.26 -23.48
CA PRO A 459 11.31 -18.13 -23.68
C PRO A 459 12.11 -19.29 -23.05
N GLY A 460 11.71 -19.74 -21.85
CA GLY A 460 12.31 -20.90 -21.14
C GLY A 460 11.90 -22.25 -21.70
N LYS A 461 10.95 -22.31 -22.63
CA LYS A 461 10.42 -23.52 -23.30
C LYS A 461 9.85 -24.56 -22.31
N PHE A 462 9.14 -24.12 -21.28
CA PHE A 462 8.53 -25.02 -20.31
C PHE A 462 7.15 -24.52 -19.84
N ASP A 463 6.34 -25.49 -19.39
CA ASP A 463 5.02 -25.29 -18.79
C ASP A 463 4.91 -26.21 -17.56
N THR A 464 4.75 -25.63 -16.38
CA THR A 464 4.61 -26.37 -15.12
C THR A 464 3.18 -26.42 -14.59
N TRP A 465 2.21 -25.98 -15.37
CA TRP A 465 0.81 -26.07 -14.95
C TRP A 465 0.38 -27.54 -14.85
N PHE A 466 -0.34 -27.87 -13.79
CA PHE A 466 -0.89 -29.23 -13.60
C PHE A 466 -2.24 -29.44 -14.32
N ILE A 467 -2.47 -28.68 -15.40
CA ILE A 467 -3.63 -28.80 -16.29
C ILE A 467 -3.17 -29.55 -17.55
N PRO A 468 -3.81 -30.68 -17.91
CA PRO A 468 -3.45 -31.40 -19.13
C PRO A 468 -3.56 -30.51 -20.37
N ALA A 469 -2.56 -30.55 -21.26
CA ALA A 469 -2.52 -29.72 -22.47
C ALA A 469 -3.80 -29.85 -23.33
N ALA A 470 -4.44 -31.01 -23.36
CA ALA A 470 -5.71 -31.23 -24.09
C ALA A 470 -6.90 -30.44 -23.54
N LYS A 471 -6.80 -29.86 -22.34
CA LYS A 471 -7.82 -29.01 -21.72
C LYS A 471 -7.51 -27.51 -21.88
N MET A 472 -6.37 -27.18 -22.45
CA MET A 472 -5.95 -25.80 -22.70
C MET A 472 -6.17 -25.44 -24.16
N PRO A 473 -6.51 -24.19 -24.46
CA PRO A 473 -6.51 -23.72 -25.85
C PRO A 473 -5.08 -23.77 -26.41
N ASP A 474 -4.98 -24.03 -27.70
CA ASP A 474 -3.67 -24.01 -28.38
C ASP A 474 -3.19 -22.58 -28.62
N TYR A 475 -2.62 -21.99 -27.59
CA TYR A 475 -2.04 -20.64 -27.63
C TYR A 475 -0.69 -20.60 -28.39
N LYS A 476 -0.05 -21.78 -28.59
CA LYS A 476 1.25 -21.86 -29.26
C LYS A 476 1.16 -21.53 -30.75
N GLN A 477 -0.02 -21.64 -31.37
CA GLN A 477 -0.28 -21.24 -32.77
C GLN A 477 -0.19 -19.71 -32.98
N TYR A 478 -0.32 -18.91 -31.89
CA TYR A 478 -0.23 -17.45 -31.98
C TYR A 478 1.20 -16.95 -31.74
N PRO A 479 1.58 -15.82 -32.38
CA PRO A 479 2.87 -15.18 -32.14
C PRO A 479 3.05 -14.85 -30.64
N ARG A 480 4.23 -15.15 -30.11
CA ARG A 480 4.57 -14.79 -28.74
C ARG A 480 4.56 -13.27 -28.55
N ARG A 481 3.79 -12.79 -27.61
CA ARG A 481 3.77 -11.38 -27.17
C ARG A 481 4.82 -11.16 -26.08
N ARG A 482 5.36 -9.93 -26.03
CA ARG A 482 6.34 -9.50 -25.02
C ARG A 482 5.62 -9.06 -23.73
N THR A 483 4.77 -9.92 -23.20
CA THR A 483 3.89 -9.69 -22.06
C THR A 483 4.20 -10.70 -20.97
N ALA A 484 4.27 -10.21 -19.71
CA ALA A 484 4.27 -11.03 -18.51
C ALA A 484 2.96 -10.82 -17.74
N ILE A 485 2.28 -11.90 -17.41
CA ILE A 485 1.09 -11.87 -16.54
C ILE A 485 1.43 -12.56 -15.23
N VAL A 486 1.40 -11.80 -14.14
CA VAL A 486 1.71 -12.24 -12.78
C VAL A 486 0.43 -12.20 -11.95
N SER A 487 0.06 -13.30 -11.35
CA SER A 487 -1.21 -13.41 -10.60
C SER A 487 -1.04 -14.19 -9.30
N GLN A 488 -1.62 -13.68 -8.22
CA GLN A 488 -1.73 -14.47 -6.98
C GLN A 488 -2.63 -15.69 -7.19
N SER A 489 -3.71 -15.54 -7.98
CA SER A 489 -4.66 -16.63 -8.24
C SER A 489 -4.32 -17.38 -9.52
N GLY A 490 -4.04 -18.69 -9.39
CA GLY A 490 -3.87 -19.59 -10.52
C GLY A 490 -5.17 -19.79 -11.32
N ALA A 491 -6.30 -19.90 -10.62
CA ALA A 491 -7.62 -20.04 -11.26
C ALA A 491 -7.99 -18.80 -12.10
N PHE A 492 -7.62 -17.60 -11.64
CA PHE A 492 -7.79 -16.38 -12.42
C PHE A 492 -7.00 -16.45 -13.73
N LEU A 493 -5.72 -16.82 -13.67
CA LEU A 493 -4.89 -16.99 -14.87
C LEU A 493 -5.50 -17.98 -15.85
N LEU A 494 -5.86 -19.18 -15.37
CA LEU A 494 -6.45 -20.22 -16.19
C LEU A 494 -7.71 -19.72 -16.90
N ASN A 495 -8.62 -19.10 -16.15
CA ASN A 495 -9.89 -18.62 -16.70
C ASN A 495 -9.69 -17.52 -17.76
N ARG A 496 -8.86 -16.52 -17.46
CA ARG A 496 -8.62 -15.41 -18.41
C ARG A 496 -7.86 -15.87 -19.64
N PHE A 497 -6.80 -16.64 -19.46
CA PHE A 497 -6.00 -17.15 -20.59
C PHE A 497 -6.78 -18.11 -21.51
N SER A 498 -7.68 -18.92 -20.92
CA SER A 498 -8.52 -19.82 -21.72
C SER A 498 -9.53 -19.08 -22.62
N GLN A 499 -9.92 -17.86 -22.23
CA GLN A 499 -10.87 -17.03 -23.00
C GLN A 499 -10.21 -16.24 -24.13
N THR A 500 -8.89 -15.96 -24.02
CA THR A 500 -8.14 -15.13 -24.96
C THR A 500 -6.77 -15.75 -25.28
N PRO A 501 -6.73 -16.92 -25.92
CA PRO A 501 -5.48 -17.61 -26.25
C PRO A 501 -4.57 -16.79 -27.19
N GLU A 502 -5.15 -15.87 -27.95
CA GLU A 502 -4.43 -14.94 -28.86
C GLU A 502 -3.53 -13.95 -28.12
N MET A 503 -3.74 -13.71 -26.82
CA MET A 503 -2.81 -12.92 -26.01
C MET A 503 -1.42 -13.53 -25.98
N SER A 504 -1.31 -14.85 -25.98
CA SER A 504 -0.07 -15.62 -26.13
C SER A 504 1.16 -14.99 -25.46
N PRO A 505 1.12 -14.69 -24.13
CA PRO A 505 2.17 -13.95 -23.45
C PRO A 505 3.48 -14.73 -23.36
N SER A 506 4.59 -14.03 -23.11
CA SER A 506 5.90 -14.64 -22.84
C SER A 506 5.89 -15.43 -21.53
N TYR A 507 5.23 -14.87 -20.50
CA TYR A 507 5.19 -15.47 -19.16
C TYR A 507 3.79 -15.43 -18.58
N LEU A 508 3.37 -16.55 -17.99
CA LEU A 508 2.22 -16.67 -17.09
C LEU A 508 2.73 -17.21 -15.76
N ILE A 509 2.59 -16.45 -14.69
CA ILE A 509 3.19 -16.76 -13.38
C ILE A 509 2.12 -16.75 -12.31
N SER A 510 1.89 -17.89 -11.68
CA SER A 510 1.04 -18.01 -10.51
C SER A 510 1.87 -17.88 -9.23
N MET A 511 1.63 -16.82 -8.45
CA MET A 511 2.39 -16.54 -7.21
C MET A 511 1.95 -17.41 -6.03
N GLY A 512 0.67 -17.83 -6.01
CA GLY A 512 0.09 -18.54 -4.85
C GLY A 512 0.13 -17.67 -3.58
N ASN A 513 0.48 -18.30 -2.46
CA ASN A 513 0.46 -17.67 -1.12
C ASN A 513 1.64 -16.69 -0.87
N GLN A 514 2.55 -16.52 -1.83
CA GLN A 514 3.74 -15.67 -1.66
C GLN A 514 4.51 -16.04 -0.37
N THR A 515 4.84 -17.32 -0.24
CA THR A 515 5.56 -17.84 0.93
C THR A 515 6.94 -17.20 1.09
N ASP A 516 7.62 -16.93 -0.05
CA ASP A 516 8.91 -16.25 -0.12
C ASP A 516 8.86 -15.16 -1.19
N LEU A 517 9.03 -15.51 -2.49
CA LEU A 517 8.96 -14.53 -3.57
C LEU A 517 7.60 -13.83 -3.60
N THR A 518 7.63 -12.50 -3.76
CA THR A 518 6.46 -11.63 -3.72
C THR A 518 6.16 -10.99 -5.07
N LEU A 519 5.03 -10.28 -5.16
CA LEU A 519 4.69 -9.47 -6.35
C LEU A 519 5.73 -8.37 -6.58
N GLY A 520 6.24 -7.76 -5.50
CA GLY A 520 7.30 -6.75 -5.58
C GLY A 520 8.58 -7.32 -6.18
N ASP A 521 8.98 -8.52 -5.79
CA ASP A 521 10.17 -9.18 -6.34
C ASP A 521 10.02 -9.48 -7.83
N MET A 522 8.85 -9.96 -8.28
CA MET A 522 8.57 -10.20 -9.70
C MET A 522 8.57 -8.91 -10.49
N MET A 523 7.99 -7.83 -9.94
CA MET A 523 8.00 -6.53 -10.60
C MET A 523 9.42 -5.98 -10.74
N ARG A 524 10.26 -6.11 -9.70
CA ARG A 524 11.69 -5.75 -9.74
C ARG A 524 12.48 -6.56 -10.77
N HIS A 525 12.14 -7.84 -10.97
CA HIS A 525 12.76 -8.64 -12.01
C HIS A 525 12.36 -8.18 -13.42
N PHE A 526 11.08 -7.82 -13.63
CA PHE A 526 10.60 -7.44 -14.96
C PHE A 526 10.81 -5.97 -15.31
N MET A 527 11.09 -5.08 -14.36
CA MET A 527 11.20 -3.64 -14.60
C MET A 527 12.28 -3.27 -15.62
N ASP A 528 13.35 -4.08 -15.74
CA ASP A 528 14.46 -3.88 -16.67
C ASP A 528 14.61 -5.00 -17.71
N SER A 529 13.71 -6.01 -17.70
CA SER A 529 13.74 -7.13 -18.62
C SER A 529 13.62 -6.67 -20.08
N GLN A 530 14.51 -7.15 -20.94
CA GLN A 530 14.45 -6.90 -22.37
C GLN A 530 13.44 -7.82 -23.10
N GLU A 531 12.85 -8.80 -22.42
CA GLU A 531 11.89 -9.77 -22.96
C GLU A 531 10.43 -9.34 -22.80
N VAL A 532 10.16 -8.27 -22.02
CA VAL A 532 8.82 -7.85 -21.62
C VAL A 532 8.64 -6.35 -21.79
N ASP A 533 7.58 -5.96 -22.48
CA ASP A 533 7.16 -4.57 -22.64
C ASP A 533 5.87 -4.27 -21.87
N VAL A 534 5.01 -5.29 -21.68
CA VAL A 534 3.74 -5.19 -20.95
C VAL A 534 3.78 -6.11 -19.73
N ILE A 535 3.50 -5.56 -18.55
CA ILE A 535 3.44 -6.31 -17.29
C ILE A 535 2.02 -6.17 -16.74
N ALA A 536 1.29 -7.28 -16.63
CA ALA A 536 -0.07 -7.30 -16.09
C ALA A 536 -0.09 -8.06 -14.77
N VAL A 537 -0.68 -7.45 -13.73
CA VAL A 537 -0.65 -7.99 -12.38
C VAL A 537 -2.05 -8.08 -11.78
N TYR A 538 -2.42 -9.28 -11.32
CA TYR A 538 -3.58 -9.52 -10.46
C TYR A 538 -3.11 -9.72 -9.02
N ALA A 539 -3.55 -8.85 -8.12
CA ALA A 539 -3.16 -8.89 -6.71
C ALA A 539 -4.37 -8.97 -5.77
N GLU A 540 -4.28 -9.80 -4.76
CA GLU A 540 -5.23 -9.88 -3.63
C GLU A 540 -4.71 -9.09 -2.42
N GLY A 541 -3.38 -8.98 -2.25
CA GLY A 541 -2.71 -8.21 -1.22
C GLY A 541 -1.19 -8.28 -1.35
N PHE A 542 -0.51 -7.42 -0.63
CA PHE A 542 0.94 -7.39 -0.54
C PHE A 542 1.42 -7.87 0.83
N LYS A 543 2.64 -8.33 0.92
CA LYS A 543 3.34 -8.53 2.19
C LYS A 543 3.77 -7.18 2.78
N ASP A 544 4.35 -7.20 3.98
CA ASP A 544 4.80 -5.98 4.64
C ASP A 544 5.84 -5.24 3.78
N LEU A 545 5.55 -3.96 3.49
CA LEU A 545 6.34 -3.08 2.63
C LEU A 545 6.53 -3.55 1.17
N ASP A 546 5.98 -4.68 0.78
CA ASP A 546 6.10 -5.21 -0.59
C ASP A 546 5.34 -4.35 -1.61
N GLY A 547 4.24 -3.74 -1.20
CA GLY A 547 3.50 -2.78 -2.04
C GLY A 547 4.30 -1.54 -2.39
N LEU A 548 5.14 -1.04 -1.46
CA LEU A 548 6.06 0.05 -1.73
C LEU A 548 7.13 -0.37 -2.74
N GLN A 549 7.81 -1.51 -2.50
CA GLN A 549 8.81 -2.05 -3.43
C GLN A 549 8.24 -2.28 -4.82
N PHE A 550 7.00 -2.78 -4.89
CA PHE A 550 6.26 -2.93 -6.13
C PHE A 550 6.03 -1.58 -6.82
N ALA A 551 5.57 -0.55 -6.09
CA ALA A 551 5.31 0.78 -6.64
C ALA A 551 6.59 1.47 -7.16
N GLU A 552 7.71 1.33 -6.46
CA GLU A 552 9.03 1.80 -6.91
C GLU A 552 9.44 1.12 -8.21
N ALA A 553 9.30 -0.20 -8.28
CA ALA A 553 9.63 -0.98 -9.47
C ALA A 553 8.69 -0.65 -10.65
N VAL A 554 7.40 -0.38 -10.40
CA VAL A 554 6.47 0.14 -11.40
C VAL A 554 6.94 1.46 -11.95
N ARG A 555 7.28 2.42 -11.09
CA ARG A 555 7.78 3.75 -11.53
C ARG A 555 9.02 3.61 -12.42
N GLU A 556 9.93 2.73 -12.06
CA GLU A 556 11.13 2.48 -12.85
C GLU A 556 10.82 1.79 -14.19
N ALA A 557 9.89 0.85 -14.22
CA ALA A 557 9.41 0.22 -15.44
C ALA A 557 8.78 1.24 -16.41
N ILE A 558 7.93 2.15 -15.88
CA ILE A 558 7.32 3.22 -16.70
C ILE A 558 8.38 4.17 -17.28
N ARG A 559 9.43 4.50 -16.51
CA ARG A 559 10.56 5.32 -17.01
C ARG A 559 11.33 4.63 -18.15
N ARG A 560 11.22 3.32 -18.26
CA ARG A 560 11.79 2.49 -19.32
C ARG A 560 10.79 2.14 -20.40
N ASP A 561 9.73 2.95 -20.56
CA ASP A 561 8.67 2.82 -21.56
C ASP A 561 7.87 1.52 -21.50
N LYS A 562 7.87 0.80 -20.35
CA LYS A 562 7.02 -0.37 -20.16
C LYS A 562 5.61 0.04 -19.76
N GLN A 563 4.63 -0.78 -20.12
CA GLN A 563 3.25 -0.63 -19.68
C GLN A 563 2.96 -1.56 -18.51
N VAL A 564 2.40 -1.01 -17.43
CA VAL A 564 2.01 -1.80 -16.27
C VAL A 564 0.50 -1.68 -16.06
N ILE A 565 -0.18 -2.83 -16.06
CA ILE A 565 -1.62 -2.94 -15.86
C ILE A 565 -1.85 -3.68 -14.57
N PHE A 566 -2.68 -3.13 -13.69
CA PHE A 566 -2.87 -3.67 -12.37
C PHE A 566 -4.36 -3.85 -12.04
N TYR A 567 -4.71 -5.00 -11.50
CA TYR A 567 -6.03 -5.27 -10.94
C TYR A 567 -5.90 -5.67 -9.47
N LYS A 568 -6.59 -4.93 -8.58
CA LYS A 568 -6.66 -5.24 -7.15
C LYS A 568 -8.00 -5.89 -6.82
N ALA A 569 -7.96 -7.11 -6.31
CA ALA A 569 -9.13 -7.78 -5.76
C ALA A 569 -9.54 -7.20 -4.39
N GLY A 570 -10.79 -7.41 -3.97
CA GLY A 570 -11.28 -6.93 -2.68
C GLY A 570 -11.65 -5.45 -2.66
N ARG A 571 -12.25 -4.94 -3.74
CA ARG A 571 -12.68 -3.54 -3.89
C ARG A 571 -13.89 -3.20 -3.01
N THR A 572 -14.82 -4.13 -2.83
CA THR A 572 -16.01 -3.95 -2.00
C THR A 572 -15.85 -4.67 -0.66
N PRO A 573 -16.64 -4.36 0.37
CA PRO A 573 -16.63 -5.10 1.64
C PRO A 573 -16.83 -6.61 1.44
N GLU A 574 -17.76 -7.00 0.55
CA GLU A 574 -18.03 -8.40 0.22
C GLU A 574 -16.85 -9.04 -0.51
N GLY A 575 -16.26 -8.32 -1.47
CA GLY A 575 -15.04 -8.74 -2.18
C GLY A 575 -13.86 -8.89 -1.24
N LYS A 576 -13.71 -8.00 -0.27
CA LYS A 576 -12.67 -8.08 0.77
C LYS A 576 -12.86 -9.31 1.64
N THR A 577 -14.08 -9.62 2.05
CA THR A 577 -14.41 -10.83 2.83
C THR A 577 -14.12 -12.10 2.02
N ALA A 578 -14.48 -12.13 0.74
CA ALA A 578 -14.18 -13.25 -0.14
C ALA A 578 -12.66 -13.48 -0.30
N THR A 579 -11.89 -12.41 -0.47
CA THR A 579 -10.43 -12.48 -0.61
C THR A 579 -9.76 -12.98 0.67
N SER A 580 -10.18 -12.50 1.84
CA SER A 580 -9.61 -12.93 3.13
C SER A 580 -9.94 -14.36 3.51
N GLY A 581 -11.02 -14.94 2.96
CA GLY A 581 -11.39 -16.34 3.16
C GLY A 581 -10.62 -17.34 2.28
N HIS A 582 -10.02 -16.88 1.18
CA HIS A 582 -9.33 -17.75 0.21
C HIS A 582 -7.81 -17.79 0.35
N THR A 583 -7.22 -16.75 0.90
CA THR A 583 -5.77 -16.66 1.07
C THR A 583 -5.41 -16.26 2.49
N ALA A 584 -4.30 -16.78 3.02
CA ALA A 584 -3.71 -16.34 4.28
C ALA A 584 -3.27 -14.85 4.25
N SER A 585 -3.61 -14.11 3.19
CA SER A 585 -3.27 -12.70 3.04
C SER A 585 -4.31 -11.83 3.73
N LEU A 586 -3.87 -10.99 4.65
CA LEU A 586 -4.65 -9.87 5.19
C LEU A 586 -4.94 -8.92 4.01
N ALA A 587 -6.19 -8.86 3.55
CA ALA A 587 -6.60 -7.96 2.48
C ALA A 587 -6.32 -6.51 2.90
N GLY A 588 -5.40 -5.84 2.21
CA GLY A 588 -5.03 -4.44 2.46
C GLY A 588 -6.16 -3.46 2.10
N ASP A 589 -5.95 -2.19 2.45
CA ASP A 589 -6.86 -1.11 2.08
C ASP A 589 -6.85 -0.88 0.57
N TYR A 590 -8.00 -1.13 -0.09
CA TYR A 590 -8.13 -0.95 -1.54
C TYR A 590 -7.82 0.49 -1.99
N MET A 591 -8.29 1.48 -1.23
CA MET A 591 -8.13 2.90 -1.59
C MET A 591 -6.67 3.33 -1.52
N VAL A 592 -5.96 2.90 -0.48
CA VAL A 592 -4.52 3.14 -0.35
C VAL A 592 -3.78 2.46 -1.49
N CYS A 593 -4.03 1.19 -1.72
CA CYS A 593 -3.40 0.43 -2.81
C CYS A 593 -3.60 1.09 -4.18
N GLU A 594 -4.85 1.41 -4.53
CA GLU A 594 -5.15 2.06 -5.81
C GLU A 594 -4.44 3.40 -5.96
N THR A 595 -4.44 4.22 -4.91
CA THR A 595 -3.78 5.53 -4.93
C THR A 595 -2.28 5.39 -5.14
N CYS A 596 -1.62 4.51 -4.39
CA CYS A 596 -0.17 4.28 -4.48
C CYS A 596 0.25 3.71 -5.83
N ILE A 597 -0.50 2.75 -6.35
CA ILE A 597 -0.20 2.10 -7.63
C ILE A 597 -0.43 3.06 -8.81
N ARG A 598 -1.48 3.89 -8.77
CA ARG A 598 -1.69 4.95 -9.77
C ARG A 598 -0.61 6.02 -9.71
N GLN A 599 -0.18 6.41 -8.53
CA GLN A 599 0.92 7.36 -8.33
C GLN A 599 2.22 6.84 -8.95
N ALA A 600 2.47 5.54 -8.85
CA ALA A 600 3.62 4.90 -9.48
C ALA A 600 3.56 4.89 -11.02
N GLY A 601 2.37 5.08 -11.62
CA GLY A 601 2.15 5.17 -13.05
C GLY A 601 1.46 3.96 -13.68
N ALA A 602 1.05 2.94 -12.90
CA ALA A 602 0.32 1.81 -13.42
C ALA A 602 -1.13 2.16 -13.78
N ILE A 603 -1.67 1.47 -14.77
CA ILE A 603 -3.05 1.57 -15.20
C ILE A 603 -3.90 0.61 -14.35
N MET A 604 -4.83 1.16 -13.55
CA MET A 604 -5.72 0.37 -12.70
C MET A 604 -6.97 -0.07 -13.45
N ALA A 605 -7.14 -1.36 -13.61
CA ALA A 605 -8.37 -1.95 -14.15
C ALA A 605 -9.47 -2.02 -13.08
N ARG A 606 -10.70 -1.70 -13.45
CA ARG A 606 -11.87 -1.68 -12.56
C ARG A 606 -12.60 -3.02 -12.46
N ASN A 607 -12.46 -3.85 -13.47
CA ASN A 607 -13.06 -5.19 -13.55
C ASN A 607 -12.21 -6.11 -14.44
N PHE A 608 -12.58 -7.39 -14.51
CA PHE A 608 -11.82 -8.40 -15.25
C PHE A 608 -11.81 -8.20 -16.75
N THR A 609 -12.91 -7.70 -17.33
CA THR A 609 -12.98 -7.41 -18.76
C THR A 609 -12.06 -6.26 -19.12
N GLU A 610 -12.14 -5.16 -18.36
CA GLU A 610 -11.24 -4.01 -18.55
C GLU A 610 -9.76 -4.39 -18.37
N PHE A 611 -9.44 -5.27 -17.40
CA PHE A 611 -8.07 -5.77 -17.24
C PHE A 611 -7.55 -6.44 -18.51
N GLN A 612 -8.38 -7.29 -19.13
CA GLN A 612 -8.06 -8.00 -20.35
C GLN A 612 -7.94 -7.07 -21.56
N ASP A 613 -8.92 -6.15 -21.70
CA ASP A 613 -8.93 -5.16 -22.79
C ASP A 613 -7.70 -4.24 -22.72
N LEU A 614 -7.31 -3.81 -21.52
CA LEU A 614 -6.12 -2.98 -21.31
C LEU A 614 -4.82 -3.71 -21.67
N ILE A 615 -4.72 -5.02 -21.40
CA ILE A 615 -3.56 -5.82 -21.85
C ILE A 615 -3.49 -5.86 -23.37
N LEU A 616 -4.59 -6.20 -24.04
CA LEU A 616 -4.65 -6.24 -25.52
C LEU A 616 -4.34 -4.87 -26.13
N LEU A 617 -4.86 -3.81 -25.52
CA LEU A 617 -4.60 -2.44 -25.96
C LEU A 617 -3.11 -2.08 -25.80
N ALA A 618 -2.52 -2.38 -24.63
CA ALA A 618 -1.10 -2.13 -24.37
C ALA A 618 -0.20 -2.88 -25.37
N GLU A 619 -0.48 -4.16 -25.62
CA GLU A 619 0.24 -4.96 -26.62
C GLU A 619 0.15 -4.38 -28.02
N THR A 620 -1.02 -3.85 -28.39
CA THR A 620 -1.26 -3.24 -29.70
C THR A 620 -0.43 -1.97 -29.88
N PHE A 621 -0.27 -1.19 -28.82
CA PHE A 621 0.42 0.10 -28.86
C PHE A 621 1.88 0.08 -28.42
N THR A 622 2.45 -1.08 -28.07
CA THR A 622 3.84 -1.19 -27.59
C THR A 622 4.87 -0.53 -28.53
N ASN A 623 4.67 -0.63 -29.86
CA ASN A 623 5.56 -0.05 -30.86
C ASN A 623 5.01 1.25 -31.47
N ALA A 624 3.96 1.84 -30.87
CA ALA A 624 3.31 3.03 -31.40
C ALA A 624 3.50 4.22 -30.46
N THR A 625 3.95 5.34 -30.99
CA THR A 625 4.02 6.60 -30.23
C THR A 625 2.77 7.43 -30.49
N ILE A 626 1.88 7.50 -29.51
CA ILE A 626 0.69 8.34 -29.55
C ILE A 626 1.09 9.77 -29.20
N ARG A 627 1.06 10.68 -30.18
CA ARG A 627 1.51 12.09 -30.00
C ARG A 627 0.39 13.11 -29.91
N GLY A 628 -0.87 12.67 -30.03
CA GLY A 628 -2.01 13.59 -30.13
C GLY A 628 -3.24 13.13 -29.36
N LYS A 629 -4.23 14.01 -29.30
CA LYS A 629 -5.52 13.79 -28.67
C LYS A 629 -6.67 13.63 -29.68
N ARG A 630 -6.35 13.42 -30.95
CA ARG A 630 -7.35 13.21 -32.00
C ARG A 630 -7.55 11.72 -32.28
N LEU A 631 -8.79 11.27 -32.22
CA LEU A 631 -9.19 9.89 -32.48
C LEU A 631 -9.91 9.83 -33.84
N GLY A 632 -9.44 8.96 -34.70
CA GLY A 632 -10.18 8.56 -35.89
C GLY A 632 -10.95 7.29 -35.61
N ALA A 633 -12.24 7.24 -35.93
CA ALA A 633 -13.08 6.07 -35.81
C ALA A 633 -13.73 5.73 -37.14
N VAL A 634 -13.74 4.44 -37.49
CA VAL A 634 -14.39 3.92 -38.70
C VAL A 634 -15.33 2.80 -38.27
N SER A 635 -16.59 2.89 -38.70
CA SER A 635 -17.60 1.87 -38.47
C SER A 635 -18.48 1.68 -39.73
N GLY A 636 -18.89 0.45 -39.96
CA GLY A 636 -19.88 0.13 -41.00
C GLY A 636 -21.34 0.31 -40.56
N ALA A 637 -21.59 0.65 -39.26
CA ALA A 637 -22.93 0.77 -38.70
C ALA A 637 -23.09 2.06 -37.88
N GLY A 638 -24.20 2.78 -38.11
CA GLY A 638 -24.46 4.06 -37.46
C GLY A 638 -24.51 3.99 -35.93
N PHE A 639 -25.06 2.91 -35.34
CA PHE A 639 -25.15 2.74 -33.89
C PHE A 639 -23.76 2.58 -33.25
N GLU A 640 -22.82 1.95 -33.92
CA GLU A 640 -21.44 1.83 -33.43
C GLU A 640 -20.74 3.19 -33.43
N ALA A 641 -20.94 4.01 -34.43
CA ALA A 641 -20.40 5.36 -34.50
C ALA A 641 -20.93 6.23 -33.34
N VAL A 642 -22.21 6.11 -32.98
CA VAL A 642 -22.83 6.78 -31.86
C VAL A 642 -22.21 6.28 -30.54
N GLY A 643 -22.12 4.95 -30.36
CA GLY A 643 -21.52 4.35 -29.16
C GLY A 643 -20.06 4.73 -28.96
N MET A 644 -19.26 4.81 -30.05
CA MET A 644 -17.88 5.33 -29.97
C MET A 644 -17.84 6.79 -29.54
N ALA A 645 -18.69 7.64 -30.11
CA ALA A 645 -18.74 9.07 -29.75
C ALA A 645 -19.15 9.28 -28.28
N ASP A 646 -20.17 8.56 -27.82
CA ASP A 646 -20.67 8.63 -26.44
C ASP A 646 -19.64 8.10 -25.41
N SER A 647 -18.73 7.21 -25.84
CA SER A 647 -17.66 6.65 -25.01
C SER A 647 -16.45 7.58 -24.84
N LEU A 648 -16.34 8.68 -25.60
CA LEU A 648 -15.24 9.65 -25.54
C LEU A 648 -15.37 10.61 -24.34
N GLN A 649 -15.74 10.11 -23.17
CA GLN A 649 -15.89 10.90 -21.96
C GLN A 649 -14.78 10.56 -20.95
N SER A 650 -14.06 11.58 -20.50
CA SER A 650 -13.11 11.48 -19.39
C SER A 650 -13.06 12.80 -18.64
N ASP A 651 -13.05 12.72 -17.30
CA ASP A 651 -12.86 13.88 -16.44
C ASP A 651 -11.38 14.35 -16.42
N GLU A 652 -10.45 13.47 -16.78
CA GLU A 652 -9.00 13.70 -16.67
C GLU A 652 -8.34 13.97 -18.02
N TYR A 653 -8.97 13.55 -19.11
CA TYR A 653 -8.37 13.58 -20.44
C TYR A 653 -9.40 13.88 -21.53
N SER A 654 -9.17 14.92 -22.32
CA SER A 654 -10.03 15.26 -23.43
C SER A 654 -9.47 14.69 -24.75
N MET A 655 -10.29 13.91 -25.44
CA MET A 655 -10.04 13.51 -26.84
C MET A 655 -11.03 14.23 -27.75
N ALA A 656 -10.62 14.48 -28.99
CA ALA A 656 -11.48 15.03 -30.02
C ALA A 656 -11.52 14.08 -31.22
N LEU A 657 -12.67 13.99 -31.87
CA LEU A 657 -12.76 13.29 -33.12
C LEU A 657 -11.93 14.01 -34.19
N GLY A 658 -11.13 13.26 -34.94
CA GLY A 658 -10.34 13.75 -36.03
C GLY A 658 -11.25 14.20 -37.19
N THR A 659 -10.87 15.28 -37.87
CA THR A 659 -11.50 15.66 -39.16
C THR A 659 -10.75 15.00 -40.31
N TYR A 660 -11.48 14.34 -41.16
CA TYR A 660 -10.93 13.72 -42.35
C TYR A 660 -10.80 14.73 -43.51
N SER A 661 -9.73 14.62 -44.31
CA SER A 661 -9.59 15.38 -45.54
C SER A 661 -10.68 14.98 -46.55
N GLU A 662 -10.95 15.84 -47.55
CA GLU A 662 -11.90 15.53 -48.62
C GLU A 662 -11.51 14.23 -49.35
N THR A 663 -10.21 14.01 -49.54
CA THR A 663 -9.68 12.79 -50.20
C THR A 663 -9.89 11.53 -49.36
N THR A 664 -9.98 11.66 -48.03
CA THR A 664 -10.21 10.52 -47.13
C THR A 664 -11.70 10.22 -46.96
N ARG A 665 -12.58 11.19 -47.28
CA ARG A 665 -14.04 11.03 -47.21
C ARG A 665 -14.63 10.35 -48.44
N LEU A 666 -13.88 10.28 -49.55
CA LEU A 666 -14.22 9.58 -50.77
C LEU A 666 -13.78 8.10 -50.69
#